data_c8376e2d5caf130e8a1b3d81ba183ba9
#
_entry.id   c8376e2d5caf130e8a1b3d81ba183ba9
#
_cell.length_a   1.000
_cell.length_b   1.000
_cell.length_c   1.000
_cell.angle_alpha   90.00
_cell.angle_beta   90.00
_cell.angle_gamma   90.00
#
_symmetry.space_group_name_H-M   'P 1'
#
loop_
_entity.id
_entity.type
_entity.pdbx_description
1 polymer ?
#
loop_
_entity_poly.entity_id
_entity_poly.type
_entity_poly.pdbx_seq_one_letter_code
_entity_poly.pdbx_strand_id
1 'polypeptide(L)'
;MAEFLYRLGIRCARGPWTVIGSWLAILAIGGAGFGIGFAGLATSFDIPGLPSSKVVADLEGALPEYAGASGSVVFRTVDATPLTEQQRAAITELAGGLAESIDVARVFDPFRMEQERVAGRAQVTGGTQFISAGRARSDAEQAQLDSALARVRAERTALEARIAGTGDPTGSLGDRRRALTAEEADVDAGLARLAATRTGLDRQAAMLADGTAILALAEPIRAVSADGSTAVVAVSFTEPRLELADSSKRAIIDYVERHPIDGVEVGISGEIAQGMPAIFGVAELVGIGFAALVLGLVLRTLVGAAIPLVSATTGVAVALLVALSFSGVVQMMMTTPILAVMLGLAVGIDYSLFVVNRHRRQVLGGTELVESIGLANGTSGNAVVFAGATVVVALLSLNVIGIPFLGLMGTVGAFAVVVAVLLSITLTPALLGLAGRRVVGRGGAGASAATEEPIEPMRNRRAVGTVVGVAAVLLLIAAPVLSMRVGLPDGSTEPAGSHAQRAYVITEAEFGAGANSPLLVTAQLPADLDDAGEVAAQRRVAAAIGEVDGVIGVAAVAVAKTGGLAAFQVLPEGGPNSDVTAQVVRELRAQEAIDGISLGVAGQAAIDIDISERLAQVLPRYLAVIIGLSLLIMIMVFRSLLVPLVATAGFVLSLAATYGALVAVFQWGWGSAIIGLETPGPVLNFLPIILVGFLFGLAMDYQLFLASGMREALVHGASARVAVMRGLRAGRAVVSAAALIMALVFGSFVFAESGIIRSIGFGLAVGILFDAFAIRMLLMPALLHLLGESAWKLPARLDRLIPNVDVEGAALERRRTAVAE
;
A
#
# COMPACT_ATOMS: atom_id res chain seq x y z
N MET A 1 -37.14 -12.00 -14.25
CA MET A 1 -35.76 -12.51 -14.19
C MET A 1 -35.77 -14.02 -13.90
N ALA A 2 -36.43 -14.49 -12.85
CA ALA A 2 -36.49 -15.90 -12.47
C ALA A 2 -36.91 -16.85 -13.60
N GLU A 3 -37.98 -16.52 -14.38
CA GLU A 3 -38.42 -17.31 -15.56
C GLU A 3 -37.36 -17.39 -16.67
N PHE A 4 -36.61 -16.27 -16.89
CA PHE A 4 -35.51 -16.25 -17.86
C PHE A 4 -34.39 -17.21 -17.43
N LEU A 5 -33.97 -17.15 -16.15
CA LEU A 5 -32.93 -18.01 -15.60
C LEU A 5 -33.35 -19.47 -15.57
N TYR A 6 -34.63 -19.73 -15.27
CA TYR A 6 -35.18 -21.09 -15.38
C TYR A 6 -34.99 -21.66 -16.79
N ARG A 7 -35.41 -20.90 -17.84
CA ARG A 7 -35.27 -21.32 -19.23
C ARG A 7 -33.79 -21.44 -19.63
N LEU A 8 -32.94 -20.55 -19.15
CA LEU A 8 -31.50 -20.62 -19.38
C LEU A 8 -30.92 -21.93 -18.78
N GLY A 9 -31.28 -22.25 -17.53
CA GLY A 9 -30.83 -23.48 -16.86
C GLY A 9 -31.19 -24.73 -17.64
N ILE A 10 -32.45 -24.83 -18.13
CA ILE A 10 -32.89 -25.95 -18.99
C ILE A 10 -32.09 -26.03 -20.28
N ARG A 11 -31.85 -24.88 -20.97
CA ARG A 11 -31.06 -24.85 -22.20
C ARG A 11 -29.62 -25.30 -21.97
N CYS A 12 -28.99 -24.83 -20.87
CA CYS A 12 -27.62 -25.23 -20.50
C CYS A 12 -27.55 -26.72 -20.16
N ALA A 13 -28.55 -27.27 -19.46
CA ALA A 13 -28.60 -28.69 -19.11
C ALA A 13 -28.80 -29.62 -20.34
N ARG A 14 -29.55 -29.16 -21.35
CA ARG A 14 -29.80 -29.91 -22.58
C ARG A 14 -28.68 -29.82 -23.61
N GLY A 15 -27.91 -28.69 -23.60
CA GLY A 15 -26.78 -28.44 -24.49
C GLY A 15 -25.45 -28.20 -23.75
N PRO A 16 -25.01 -29.13 -22.89
CA PRO A 16 -23.85 -28.83 -22.03
C PRO A 16 -22.55 -28.59 -22.79
N TRP A 17 -22.34 -29.30 -23.90
CA TRP A 17 -21.13 -29.16 -24.71
C TRP A 17 -21.02 -27.78 -25.40
N THR A 18 -22.15 -27.18 -25.76
CA THR A 18 -22.15 -25.80 -26.34
C THR A 18 -21.73 -24.77 -25.31
N VAL A 19 -22.20 -24.92 -24.06
CA VAL A 19 -21.82 -24.03 -22.94
C VAL A 19 -20.35 -24.20 -22.58
N ILE A 20 -19.87 -25.45 -22.43
CA ILE A 20 -18.46 -25.74 -22.15
C ILE A 20 -17.57 -25.21 -23.27
N GLY A 21 -17.95 -25.47 -24.55
CA GLY A 21 -17.21 -24.96 -25.72
C GLY A 21 -17.14 -23.45 -25.76
N SER A 22 -18.23 -22.74 -25.39
CA SER A 22 -18.25 -21.28 -25.32
C SER A 22 -17.29 -20.75 -24.24
N TRP A 23 -17.27 -21.34 -23.04
CA TRP A 23 -16.34 -20.93 -21.96
C TRP A 23 -14.88 -21.27 -22.29
N LEU A 24 -14.62 -22.40 -22.96
CA LEU A 24 -13.27 -22.73 -23.45
C LEU A 24 -12.81 -21.74 -24.53
N ALA A 25 -13.72 -21.30 -25.42
CA ALA A 25 -13.41 -20.28 -26.41
C ALA A 25 -13.09 -18.92 -25.74
N ILE A 26 -13.86 -18.50 -24.71
CA ILE A 26 -13.59 -17.30 -23.93
C ILE A 26 -12.22 -17.41 -23.23
N LEU A 27 -11.92 -18.57 -22.65
CA LEU A 27 -10.62 -18.84 -22.02
C LEU A 27 -9.47 -18.74 -23.03
N ALA A 28 -9.64 -19.30 -24.22
CA ALA A 28 -8.64 -19.21 -25.29
C ALA A 28 -8.44 -17.77 -25.80
N ILE A 29 -9.52 -17.00 -25.93
CA ILE A 29 -9.45 -15.55 -26.29
C ILE A 29 -8.73 -14.77 -25.19
N GLY A 30 -9.07 -15.03 -23.92
CA GLY A 30 -8.37 -14.41 -22.78
C GLY A 30 -6.88 -14.78 -22.73
N GLY A 31 -6.53 -16.03 -23.04
CA GLY A 31 -5.15 -16.49 -23.12
C GLY A 31 -4.38 -15.84 -24.28
N ALA A 32 -4.99 -15.69 -25.44
CA ALA A 32 -4.41 -14.94 -26.57
C ALA A 32 -4.23 -13.46 -26.22
N GLY A 33 -5.23 -12.86 -25.58
CA GLY A 33 -5.17 -11.47 -25.10
C GLY A 33 -4.03 -11.27 -24.09
N PHE A 34 -3.85 -12.20 -23.16
CA PHE A 34 -2.72 -12.19 -22.23
C PHE A 34 -1.37 -12.25 -22.97
N GLY A 35 -1.22 -13.16 -23.93
CA GLY A 35 0.03 -13.27 -24.69
C GLY A 35 0.40 -12.02 -25.50
N ILE A 36 -0.59 -11.17 -25.84
CA ILE A 36 -0.38 -9.94 -26.63
C ILE A 36 -0.26 -8.71 -25.73
N GLY A 37 -1.06 -8.65 -24.66
CA GLY A 37 -1.27 -7.42 -23.87
C GLY A 37 -0.58 -7.39 -22.52
N PHE A 38 0.07 -8.47 -22.09
CA PHE A 38 0.78 -8.50 -20.82
C PHE A 38 2.13 -7.78 -20.92
N ALA A 39 2.30 -6.70 -20.15
CA ALA A 39 3.54 -5.91 -20.11
C ALA A 39 4.20 -5.85 -18.73
N GLY A 40 3.71 -6.64 -17.76
CA GLY A 40 4.21 -6.65 -16.40
C GLY A 40 3.23 -6.12 -15.37
N LEU A 41 3.61 -6.16 -14.11
CA LEU A 41 2.83 -5.69 -12.97
C LEU A 41 3.69 -4.76 -12.11
N ALA A 42 3.12 -3.67 -11.61
CA ALA A 42 3.82 -2.75 -10.73
C ALA A 42 3.95 -3.33 -9.31
N THR A 43 5.12 -3.16 -8.71
CA THR A 43 5.42 -3.62 -7.35
C THR A 43 5.29 -2.50 -6.30
N SER A 44 5.12 -1.26 -6.73
CA SER A 44 5.07 -0.08 -5.88
C SER A 44 3.79 0.72 -6.05
N PHE A 45 3.52 1.60 -5.09
CA PHE A 45 2.34 2.47 -5.04
C PHE A 45 2.74 3.90 -5.35
N ASP A 46 1.99 4.57 -6.22
CA ASP A 46 1.99 6.02 -6.33
C ASP A 46 0.56 6.53 -6.46
N ILE A 47 0.31 7.69 -5.89
CA ILE A 47 -0.95 8.42 -6.05
C ILE A 47 -0.62 9.77 -6.68
N PRO A 48 -0.94 9.98 -7.95
CA PRO A 48 -0.65 11.24 -8.61
C PRO A 48 -1.26 12.44 -7.88
N GLY A 49 -0.48 13.52 -7.76
CA GLY A 49 -0.93 14.77 -7.15
C GLY A 49 -0.75 14.87 -5.64
N LEU A 50 -0.13 13.89 -4.99
CA LEU A 50 0.35 14.03 -3.62
C LEU A 50 1.50 15.04 -3.53
N PRO A 51 1.74 15.66 -2.35
CA PRO A 51 2.85 16.59 -2.16
C PRO A 51 4.20 15.97 -2.54
N SER A 52 4.48 14.75 -2.11
CA SER A 52 5.71 14.02 -2.45
C SER A 52 5.84 13.72 -3.95
N SER A 53 4.74 13.35 -4.63
CA SER A 53 4.76 13.08 -6.08
C SER A 53 5.08 14.31 -6.90
N LYS A 54 4.67 15.53 -6.45
CA LYS A 54 5.04 16.79 -7.11
C LYS A 54 6.52 17.05 -7.01
N VAL A 55 7.10 16.83 -5.82
CA VAL A 55 8.55 17.00 -5.61
C VAL A 55 9.35 16.02 -6.48
N VAL A 56 8.90 14.78 -6.61
CA VAL A 56 9.53 13.81 -7.51
C VAL A 56 9.48 14.29 -8.96
N ALA A 57 8.34 14.82 -9.43
CA ALA A 57 8.20 15.35 -10.78
C ALA A 57 9.11 16.59 -11.02
N ASP A 58 9.28 17.46 -10.02
CA ASP A 58 10.21 18.59 -10.10
C ASP A 58 11.67 18.10 -10.18
N LEU A 59 12.01 17.03 -9.45
CA LEU A 59 13.33 16.38 -9.51
C LEU A 59 13.58 15.71 -10.87
N GLU A 60 12.58 15.03 -11.45
CA GLU A 60 12.69 14.46 -12.81
C GLU A 60 13.07 15.51 -13.86
N GLY A 61 12.54 16.72 -13.73
CA GLY A 61 12.84 17.82 -14.62
C GLY A 61 14.20 18.49 -14.41
N ALA A 62 14.67 18.58 -13.16
CA ALA A 62 15.83 19.40 -12.79
C ALA A 62 17.05 18.55 -12.39
N LEU A 63 16.85 17.40 -11.75
CA LEU A 63 17.87 16.51 -11.21
C LEU A 63 17.47 15.03 -11.44
N PRO A 64 17.37 14.58 -12.71
CA PRO A 64 16.85 13.25 -13.05
C PRO A 64 17.61 12.10 -12.39
N GLU A 65 18.88 12.28 -12.08
CA GLU A 65 19.72 11.27 -11.40
C GLU A 65 19.30 10.99 -9.94
N TYR A 66 18.45 11.84 -9.35
CA TYR A 66 17.90 11.67 -7.99
C TYR A 66 16.39 11.39 -7.97
N ALA A 67 15.75 11.39 -9.12
CA ALA A 67 14.31 11.13 -9.26
C ALA A 67 13.98 9.65 -9.52
N GLY A 68 14.94 8.88 -10.01
CA GLY A 68 14.79 7.45 -10.31
C GLY A 68 14.59 6.59 -9.05
N ALA A 69 14.23 5.34 -9.26
CA ALA A 69 14.20 4.36 -8.17
C ALA A 69 15.59 4.26 -7.52
N SER A 70 15.61 4.04 -6.22
CA SER A 70 16.85 3.83 -5.48
C SER A 70 16.73 2.58 -4.60
N GLY A 71 17.86 1.93 -4.35
CA GLY A 71 17.96 0.82 -3.44
C GLY A 71 19.38 0.71 -2.90
N SER A 72 19.62 -0.21 -1.99
CA SER A 72 20.93 -0.41 -1.40
C SER A 72 21.31 -1.87 -1.25
N VAL A 73 22.62 -2.14 -1.29
CA VAL A 73 23.22 -3.41 -0.94
C VAL A 73 24.13 -3.18 0.27
N VAL A 74 23.84 -3.88 1.35
CA VAL A 74 24.51 -3.72 2.64
C VAL A 74 25.44 -4.88 2.87
N PHE A 75 26.68 -4.61 3.20
CA PHE A 75 27.76 -5.57 3.46
C PHE A 75 28.20 -5.43 4.91
N ARG A 76 28.16 -6.52 5.69
CA ARG A 76 28.63 -6.54 7.09
C ARG A 76 29.53 -7.74 7.32
N THR A 77 30.62 -7.56 8.05
CA THR A 77 31.45 -8.69 8.49
C THR A 77 30.69 -9.55 9.50
N VAL A 78 30.80 -10.88 9.35
CA VAL A 78 30.06 -11.84 10.21
C VAL A 78 30.47 -11.73 11.69
N ASP A 79 31.72 -11.36 11.95
CA ASP A 79 32.31 -11.22 13.28
C ASP A 79 32.32 -9.77 13.82
N ALA A 80 31.63 -8.85 13.13
CA ALA A 80 31.56 -7.43 13.45
C ALA A 80 32.93 -6.74 13.62
N THR A 81 33.96 -7.24 12.92
CA THR A 81 35.29 -6.61 12.85
C THR A 81 35.34 -5.63 11.67
N PRO A 82 36.26 -4.65 11.67
CA PRO A 82 36.42 -3.76 10.53
C PRO A 82 36.67 -4.52 9.22
N LEU A 83 36.06 -4.11 8.13
CA LEU A 83 36.28 -4.64 6.80
C LEU A 83 37.78 -4.59 6.43
N THR A 84 38.36 -5.71 6.05
CA THR A 84 39.75 -5.80 5.56
C THR A 84 39.93 -5.09 4.22
N GLU A 85 41.14 -4.73 3.86
CA GLU A 85 41.44 -4.12 2.55
C GLU A 85 40.98 -5.01 1.37
N GLN A 86 41.10 -6.33 1.50
CA GLN A 86 40.67 -7.28 0.48
C GLN A 86 39.15 -7.27 0.34
N GLN A 87 38.39 -7.25 1.45
CA GLN A 87 36.94 -7.16 1.44
C GLN A 87 36.44 -5.80 0.89
N ARG A 88 37.13 -4.69 1.24
CA ARG A 88 36.83 -3.36 0.67
C ARG A 88 37.05 -3.34 -0.84
N ALA A 89 38.15 -3.90 -1.32
CA ALA A 89 38.45 -4.00 -2.76
C ALA A 89 37.41 -4.85 -3.49
N ALA A 90 36.96 -5.97 -2.90
CA ALA A 90 35.93 -6.83 -3.46
C ALA A 90 34.54 -6.11 -3.51
N ILE A 91 34.18 -5.34 -2.48
CA ILE A 91 32.98 -4.53 -2.48
C ILE A 91 33.03 -3.44 -3.55
N THR A 92 34.18 -2.76 -3.71
CA THR A 92 34.38 -1.75 -4.76
C THR A 92 34.26 -2.34 -6.16
N GLU A 93 34.85 -3.53 -6.39
CA GLU A 93 34.74 -4.26 -7.66
C GLU A 93 33.30 -4.67 -7.95
N LEU A 94 32.58 -5.18 -6.93
CA LEU A 94 31.16 -5.52 -7.02
C LEU A 94 30.32 -4.28 -7.34
N ALA A 95 30.54 -3.14 -6.69
CA ALA A 95 29.89 -1.87 -6.98
C ALA A 95 30.13 -1.41 -8.43
N GLY A 96 31.37 -1.61 -8.94
CA GLY A 96 31.71 -1.34 -10.33
C GLY A 96 30.94 -2.21 -11.32
N GLY A 97 30.80 -3.51 -11.05
CA GLY A 97 30.01 -4.41 -11.88
C GLY A 97 28.50 -4.17 -11.81
N LEU A 98 28.00 -3.74 -10.67
CA LEU A 98 26.59 -3.31 -10.55
C LEU A 98 26.28 -2.08 -11.42
N ALA A 99 27.24 -1.18 -11.59
CA ALA A 99 27.08 0.00 -12.44
C ALA A 99 26.94 -0.34 -13.94
N GLU A 100 27.35 -1.53 -14.36
CA GLU A 100 27.19 -2.03 -15.73
C GLU A 100 25.85 -2.76 -15.94
N SER A 101 25.02 -2.90 -14.88
CA SER A 101 23.73 -3.58 -14.95
C SER A 101 22.69 -2.75 -15.70
N ILE A 102 21.69 -3.44 -16.26
CA ILE A 102 20.58 -2.81 -17.03
C ILE A 102 19.80 -1.87 -16.11
N ASP A 103 19.43 -0.69 -16.63
CA ASP A 103 18.63 0.34 -15.95
C ASP A 103 19.29 0.96 -14.70
N VAL A 104 20.57 0.70 -14.45
CA VAL A 104 21.32 1.37 -13.39
C VAL A 104 21.86 2.70 -13.89
N ALA A 105 21.45 3.79 -13.26
CA ALA A 105 21.94 5.14 -13.56
C ALA A 105 23.28 5.42 -12.89
N ARG A 106 23.40 5.01 -11.62
CA ARG A 106 24.59 5.28 -10.79
C ARG A 106 24.69 4.29 -9.63
N VAL A 107 25.93 3.94 -9.31
CA VAL A 107 26.28 3.21 -8.09
C VAL A 107 27.23 4.05 -7.27
N PHE A 108 26.95 4.19 -5.99
CA PHE A 108 27.78 4.94 -5.05
C PHE A 108 28.65 3.95 -4.26
N ASP A 109 29.95 3.99 -4.52
CA ASP A 109 30.96 3.23 -3.77
C ASP A 109 31.13 3.85 -2.38
N PRO A 110 30.86 3.12 -1.29
CA PRO A 110 30.94 3.63 0.08
C PRO A 110 32.34 4.10 0.47
N PHE A 111 33.35 3.42 0.01
CA PHE A 111 34.74 3.78 0.35
C PHE A 111 35.22 5.02 -0.37
N ARG A 112 34.78 5.23 -1.61
CA ARG A 112 35.03 6.45 -2.36
C ARG A 112 34.31 7.64 -1.71
N MET A 113 33.06 7.46 -1.31
CA MET A 113 32.32 8.51 -0.59
C MET A 113 33.01 8.88 0.73
N GLU A 114 33.53 7.90 1.47
CA GLU A 114 34.26 8.16 2.70
C GLU A 114 35.60 8.87 2.43
N GLN A 115 36.31 8.50 1.38
CA GLN A 115 37.51 9.21 0.96
C GLN A 115 37.22 10.67 0.57
N GLU A 116 36.18 10.91 -0.19
CA GLU A 116 35.72 12.27 -0.57
C GLU A 116 35.34 13.08 0.67
N ARG A 117 34.69 12.48 1.66
CA ARG A 117 34.34 13.10 2.94
C ARG A 117 35.59 13.49 3.76
N VAL A 118 36.57 12.60 3.83
CA VAL A 118 37.85 12.87 4.51
C VAL A 118 38.65 13.96 3.76
N ALA A 119 38.69 13.88 2.43
CA ALA A 119 39.36 14.87 1.60
C ALA A 119 38.69 16.25 1.74
N GLY A 120 37.36 16.34 1.78
CA GLY A 120 36.63 17.58 2.02
C GLY A 120 37.00 18.22 3.35
N ARG A 121 37.09 17.44 4.42
CA ARG A 121 37.55 17.94 5.74
C ARG A 121 39.00 18.45 5.69
N ALA A 122 39.87 17.72 5.01
CA ALA A 122 41.26 18.13 4.84
C ALA A 122 41.36 19.45 4.04
N GLN A 123 40.55 19.59 2.98
CA GLN A 123 40.48 20.80 2.18
C GLN A 123 39.98 22.00 2.99
N VAL A 124 38.97 21.82 3.84
CA VAL A 124 38.49 22.86 4.77
C VAL A 124 39.61 23.28 5.72
N THR A 125 40.32 22.32 6.32
CA THR A 125 41.44 22.61 7.24
C THR A 125 42.54 23.39 6.54
N GLY A 126 42.95 22.92 5.35
CA GLY A 126 43.96 23.61 4.52
C GLY A 126 43.53 25.02 4.09
N GLY A 127 42.25 25.17 3.68
CA GLY A 127 41.66 26.47 3.36
C GLY A 127 41.68 27.47 4.52
N THR A 128 41.33 27.01 5.71
CA THR A 128 41.40 27.82 6.96
C THR A 128 42.81 28.29 7.26
N GLN A 129 43.79 27.40 7.10
CA GLN A 129 45.20 27.75 7.27
C GLN A 129 45.67 28.76 6.20
N PHE A 130 45.28 28.59 4.93
CA PHE A 130 45.60 29.49 3.84
C PHE A 130 45.04 30.91 4.10
N ILE A 131 43.78 31.01 4.50
CA ILE A 131 43.11 32.27 4.80
C ILE A 131 43.77 32.96 6.00
N SER A 132 44.09 32.24 7.07
CA SER A 132 44.75 32.78 8.26
C SER A 132 46.14 33.33 7.92
N ALA A 133 46.91 32.59 7.10
CA ALA A 133 48.21 33.05 6.62
C ALA A 133 48.11 34.29 5.66
N GLY A 134 47.05 34.28 4.81
CA GLY A 134 46.75 35.42 3.93
C GLY A 134 46.37 36.67 4.71
N ARG A 135 45.57 36.57 5.74
CA ARG A 135 45.23 37.70 6.64
C ARG A 135 46.46 38.22 7.37
N ALA A 136 47.30 37.35 7.94
CA ALA A 136 48.52 37.73 8.60
C ALA A 136 49.49 38.48 7.68
N ARG A 137 49.64 38.09 6.40
CA ARG A 137 50.43 38.80 5.40
C ARG A 137 49.81 40.14 5.06
N SER A 138 48.50 40.20 4.86
CA SER A 138 47.77 41.45 4.61
C SER A 138 47.89 42.45 5.76
N ASP A 139 47.90 41.98 7.02
CA ASP A 139 48.07 42.81 8.19
C ASP A 139 49.50 43.38 8.27
N ALA A 140 50.52 42.57 7.95
CA ALA A 140 51.90 43.03 7.89
C ALA A 140 52.14 44.04 6.76
N GLU A 141 51.57 43.83 5.58
CA GLU A 141 51.62 44.74 4.44
C GLU A 141 50.89 46.06 4.73
N GLN A 142 49.71 45.99 5.40
CA GLN A 142 48.98 47.15 5.89
C GLN A 142 49.87 48.03 6.79
N ALA A 143 50.51 47.43 7.77
CA ALA A 143 51.38 48.14 8.71
C ALA A 143 52.57 48.78 8.02
N GLN A 144 53.14 48.14 6.98
CA GLN A 144 54.21 48.71 6.15
C GLN A 144 53.70 49.89 5.33
N LEU A 145 52.60 49.82 4.67
CA LEU A 145 51.98 50.86 3.86
C LEU A 145 51.56 52.05 4.74
N ASP A 146 50.97 51.82 5.90
CA ASP A 146 50.58 52.86 6.87
C ASP A 146 51.82 53.63 7.39
N SER A 147 52.92 52.91 7.67
CA SER A 147 54.18 53.53 8.09
C SER A 147 54.83 54.34 6.95
N ALA A 148 54.75 53.90 5.69
CA ALA A 148 55.16 54.61 4.52
C ALA A 148 54.31 55.83 4.30
N LEU A 149 53.03 55.80 4.39
CA LEU A 149 52.10 56.92 4.27
C LEU A 149 52.36 57.96 5.35
N ALA A 150 52.58 57.54 6.58
CA ALA A 150 52.95 58.49 7.67
C ALA A 150 54.23 59.20 7.41
N ARG A 151 55.28 58.54 6.88
CA ARG A 151 56.56 59.13 6.51
C ARG A 151 56.38 60.13 5.36
N VAL A 152 55.69 59.74 4.26
CA VAL A 152 55.46 60.62 3.14
C VAL A 152 54.70 61.91 3.55
N ARG A 153 53.66 61.74 4.37
CA ARG A 153 52.85 62.84 4.89
C ARG A 153 53.71 63.80 5.81
N ALA A 154 54.53 63.22 6.68
CA ALA A 154 55.43 64.03 7.52
C ALA A 154 56.45 64.82 6.67
N GLU A 155 57.09 64.15 5.68
CA GLU A 155 58.02 64.84 4.77
C GLU A 155 57.30 65.91 3.95
N ARG A 156 56.09 65.67 3.46
CA ARG A 156 55.30 66.69 2.74
C ARG A 156 55.01 67.91 3.62
N THR A 157 54.56 67.69 4.87
CA THR A 157 54.29 68.75 5.82
C THR A 157 55.54 69.58 6.11
N ALA A 158 56.73 68.97 6.29
CA ALA A 158 57.98 69.61 6.49
C ALA A 158 58.40 70.38 5.22
N LEU A 159 58.18 69.87 4.03
CA LEU A 159 58.48 70.56 2.78
C LEU A 159 57.57 71.73 2.54
N GLU A 160 56.26 71.63 2.80
CA GLU A 160 55.31 72.76 2.71
C GLU A 160 55.67 73.91 3.65
N ALA A 161 56.06 73.56 4.89
CA ALA A 161 56.58 74.57 5.82
C ALA A 161 57.86 75.31 5.29
N ARG A 162 58.75 74.59 4.59
CA ARG A 162 59.93 75.17 3.95
C ARG A 162 59.58 76.05 2.74
N ILE A 163 58.66 75.64 1.90
CA ILE A 163 58.14 76.38 0.77
C ILE A 163 57.51 77.68 1.24
N ALA A 164 56.69 77.62 2.33
CA ALA A 164 56.08 78.83 2.95
C ALA A 164 57.11 79.81 3.51
N GLY A 165 58.24 79.33 4.04
CA GLY A 165 59.33 80.15 4.57
C GLY A 165 60.21 80.80 3.48
N THR A 166 60.33 80.21 2.27
CA THR A 166 61.16 80.69 1.16
C THR A 166 60.42 81.50 0.12
N GLY A 167 59.12 81.42 0.08
CA GLY A 167 58.21 82.10 -0.85
C GLY A 167 58.32 81.59 -2.32
N ASP A 168 59.15 80.61 -2.63
CA ASP A 168 59.34 80.07 -3.98
C ASP A 168 58.87 78.58 -4.09
N PRO A 169 57.71 78.34 -4.71
CA PRO A 169 57.15 77.02 -4.96
C PRO A 169 57.78 76.36 -6.19
N THR A 170 58.74 76.97 -6.85
CA THR A 170 59.34 76.45 -8.12
C THR A 170 60.74 75.88 -7.86
N GLY A 171 61.37 75.29 -8.90
CA GLY A 171 62.67 74.63 -8.80
C GLY A 171 62.69 73.31 -8.04
N SER A 172 63.78 72.97 -7.34
CA SER A 172 63.98 71.65 -6.67
C SER A 172 62.97 71.31 -5.58
N LEU A 173 62.40 72.31 -4.89
CA LEU A 173 61.34 72.13 -3.86
C LEU A 173 60.01 71.76 -4.53
N GLY A 174 59.68 72.35 -5.69
CA GLY A 174 58.52 71.98 -6.48
C GLY A 174 58.60 70.57 -7.02
N ASP A 175 59.80 70.18 -7.51
CA ASP A 175 60.06 68.83 -8.00
C ASP A 175 59.91 67.82 -6.84
N ARG A 176 60.44 68.08 -5.66
CA ARG A 176 60.28 67.20 -4.47
C ARG A 176 58.85 67.08 -4.02
N ARG A 177 58.06 68.20 -4.10
CA ARG A 177 56.62 68.14 -3.81
C ARG A 177 55.87 67.22 -4.76
N ARG A 178 56.19 67.29 -6.10
CA ARG A 178 55.55 66.39 -7.10
C ARG A 178 55.93 64.95 -6.85
N ALA A 179 57.21 64.69 -6.49
CA ALA A 179 57.70 63.34 -6.18
C ALA A 179 56.97 62.75 -4.96
N LEU A 180 56.82 63.56 -3.86
CA LEU A 180 56.06 63.05 -2.65
C LEU A 180 54.58 62.91 -2.94
N THR A 181 53.97 63.68 -3.79
CA THR A 181 52.57 63.51 -4.19
C THR A 181 52.39 62.21 -5.01
N ALA A 182 53.33 61.89 -5.90
CA ALA A 182 53.35 60.64 -6.64
C ALA A 182 53.55 59.43 -5.71
N GLU A 183 54.49 59.55 -4.73
CA GLU A 183 54.73 58.46 -3.75
C GLU A 183 53.53 58.21 -2.82
N GLU A 184 52.83 59.33 -2.40
CA GLU A 184 51.58 59.19 -1.64
C GLU A 184 50.49 58.46 -2.47
N ALA A 185 50.35 58.85 -3.76
CA ALA A 185 49.38 58.21 -4.65
C ALA A 185 49.73 56.73 -4.87
N ASP A 186 50.99 56.30 -4.93
CA ASP A 186 51.41 54.94 -5.06
C ASP A 186 51.09 54.11 -3.78
N VAL A 187 51.32 54.76 -2.60
CA VAL A 187 50.95 54.10 -1.33
C VAL A 187 49.42 53.97 -1.17
N ASP A 188 48.67 55.02 -1.55
CA ASP A 188 47.19 54.93 -1.54
C ASP A 188 46.65 53.85 -2.51
N ALA A 189 47.26 53.74 -3.69
CA ALA A 189 46.94 52.64 -4.63
C ALA A 189 47.30 51.26 -4.08
N GLY A 190 48.39 51.19 -3.29
CA GLY A 190 48.75 49.93 -2.56
C GLY A 190 47.71 49.58 -1.51
N LEU A 191 47.27 50.55 -0.72
CA LEU A 191 46.22 50.37 0.27
C LEU A 191 44.89 49.92 -0.36
N ALA A 192 44.51 50.51 -1.50
CA ALA A 192 43.31 50.14 -2.23
C ALA A 192 43.37 48.67 -2.74
N ARG A 193 44.54 48.27 -3.29
CA ARG A 193 44.79 46.88 -3.71
C ARG A 193 44.71 45.91 -2.52
N LEU A 194 45.29 46.29 -1.40
CA LEU A 194 45.26 45.46 -0.17
C LEU A 194 43.83 45.32 0.37
N ALA A 195 43.04 46.42 0.35
CA ALA A 195 41.62 46.34 0.75
C ALA A 195 40.83 45.40 -0.14
N ALA A 196 41.06 45.41 -1.47
CA ALA A 196 40.44 44.46 -2.41
C ALA A 196 40.83 43.01 -2.12
N THR A 197 42.14 42.77 -1.81
CA THR A 197 42.64 41.45 -1.42
C THR A 197 42.00 40.96 -0.13
N ARG A 198 41.86 41.80 0.88
CA ARG A 198 41.17 41.50 2.16
C ARG A 198 39.68 41.12 1.92
N THR A 199 38.99 41.92 1.11
CA THR A 199 37.60 41.61 0.74
C THR A 199 37.50 40.25 0.04
N GLY A 200 38.46 39.87 -0.79
CA GLY A 200 38.55 38.55 -1.40
C GLY A 200 38.74 37.42 -0.38
N LEU A 201 39.71 37.62 0.56
CA LEU A 201 39.96 36.69 1.65
C LEU A 201 38.74 36.52 2.58
N ASP A 202 38.01 37.60 2.88
CA ASP A 202 36.83 37.55 3.73
C ASP A 202 35.68 36.83 3.07
N ARG A 203 35.47 36.99 1.75
CA ARG A 203 34.49 36.16 1.00
C ARG A 203 34.85 34.68 1.01
N GLN A 204 36.13 34.36 0.75
CA GLN A 204 36.59 32.95 0.82
C GLN A 204 36.46 32.39 2.24
N ALA A 205 36.71 33.18 3.28
CA ALA A 205 36.51 32.74 4.67
C ALA A 205 35.02 32.44 4.97
N ALA A 206 34.13 33.30 4.47
CA ALA A 206 32.70 33.08 4.63
C ALA A 206 32.21 31.79 3.91
N MET A 207 32.62 31.61 2.63
CA MET A 207 32.31 30.36 1.91
C MET A 207 32.85 29.12 2.62
N LEU A 208 34.07 29.18 3.14
CA LEU A 208 34.66 28.07 3.86
C LEU A 208 33.94 27.78 5.17
N ALA A 209 33.50 28.78 5.91
CA ALA A 209 32.72 28.66 7.12
C ALA A 209 31.32 28.02 6.83
N ASP A 210 30.67 28.47 5.75
CA ASP A 210 29.39 27.93 5.31
C ASP A 210 29.52 26.46 4.88
N GLY A 211 30.54 26.13 4.07
CA GLY A 211 30.86 24.74 3.68
C GLY A 211 31.18 23.84 4.88
N THR A 212 31.93 24.40 5.86
CA THR A 212 32.22 23.68 7.13
C THR A 212 30.95 23.34 7.89
N ALA A 213 30.03 24.30 7.98
CA ALA A 213 28.74 24.09 8.65
C ALA A 213 27.87 23.03 7.95
N ILE A 214 27.83 23.06 6.62
CA ILE A 214 27.13 22.03 5.83
C ILE A 214 27.72 20.64 6.10
N LEU A 215 29.06 20.51 6.06
CA LEU A 215 29.74 19.24 6.36
C LEU A 215 29.51 18.74 7.77
N ALA A 216 29.40 19.64 8.75
CA ALA A 216 29.08 19.27 10.12
C ALA A 216 27.64 18.71 10.25
N LEU A 217 26.66 19.30 9.58
CA LEU A 217 25.29 18.80 9.53
C LEU A 217 25.19 17.44 8.82
N ALA A 218 26.04 17.16 7.86
CA ALA A 218 26.10 15.91 7.13
C ALA A 218 26.85 14.77 7.87
N GLU A 219 27.51 15.07 9.00
CA GLU A 219 28.37 14.09 9.69
C GLU A 219 27.66 12.77 10.07
N PRO A 220 26.40 12.76 10.51
CA PRO A 220 25.69 11.53 10.84
C PRO A 220 25.38 10.64 9.62
N ILE A 221 25.37 11.23 8.42
CA ILE A 221 25.07 10.48 7.17
C ILE A 221 26.35 9.84 6.66
N ARG A 222 26.44 8.52 6.80
CA ARG A 222 27.63 7.74 6.48
C ARG A 222 27.29 6.56 5.57
N ALA A 223 28.21 6.21 4.67
CA ALA A 223 28.14 5.01 3.86
C ALA A 223 28.93 3.84 4.46
N VAL A 224 29.79 4.11 5.45
CA VAL A 224 30.56 3.11 6.20
C VAL A 224 30.27 3.34 7.70
N SER A 225 30.01 2.25 8.45
CA SER A 225 29.74 2.33 9.90
C SER A 225 30.94 2.92 10.66
N ALA A 226 30.67 3.40 11.87
CA ALA A 226 31.70 4.06 12.68
C ALA A 226 32.86 3.14 13.07
N ASP A 227 32.58 1.86 13.25
CA ASP A 227 33.56 0.80 13.57
C ASP A 227 34.21 0.20 12.29
N GLY A 228 33.71 0.57 11.10
CA GLY A 228 34.22 0.08 9.83
C GLY A 228 33.80 -1.35 9.48
N SER A 229 32.88 -1.96 10.23
CA SER A 229 32.41 -3.34 10.02
C SER A 229 31.37 -3.46 8.90
N THR A 230 30.68 -2.36 8.57
CA THR A 230 29.56 -2.34 7.64
C THR A 230 29.71 -1.25 6.58
N ALA A 231 29.37 -1.59 5.33
CA ALA A 231 29.38 -0.67 4.20
C ALA A 231 28.05 -0.78 3.41
N VAL A 232 27.55 0.37 2.92
CA VAL A 232 26.31 0.46 2.14
C VAL A 232 26.61 0.98 0.74
N VAL A 233 26.36 0.14 -0.26
CA VAL A 233 26.42 0.51 -1.68
C VAL A 233 25.02 0.99 -2.07
N ALA A 234 24.87 2.26 -2.41
CA ALA A 234 23.61 2.79 -2.91
C ALA A 234 23.55 2.66 -4.44
N VAL A 235 22.41 2.20 -4.95
CA VAL A 235 22.14 2.00 -6.37
C VAL A 235 20.98 2.92 -6.77
N SER A 236 21.21 3.77 -7.77
CA SER A 236 20.17 4.61 -8.39
C SER A 236 19.87 4.06 -9.78
N PHE A 237 18.60 3.99 -10.14
CA PHE A 237 18.12 3.48 -11.42
C PHE A 237 17.74 4.64 -12.36
N THR A 238 17.75 4.38 -13.68
CA THR A 238 17.30 5.33 -14.69
C THR A 238 15.79 5.49 -14.71
N GLU A 239 15.10 4.38 -14.43
CA GLU A 239 13.66 4.35 -14.49
C GLU A 239 13.03 4.76 -13.15
N PRO A 240 11.87 5.44 -13.16
CA PRO A 240 11.08 5.67 -11.98
C PRO A 240 10.69 4.35 -11.31
N ARG A 241 10.45 4.38 -10.01
CA ARG A 241 10.15 3.20 -9.21
C ARG A 241 8.99 2.34 -9.74
N LEU A 242 7.98 2.96 -10.35
CA LEU A 242 6.81 2.25 -10.90
C LEU A 242 7.11 1.54 -12.22
N GLU A 243 8.14 1.96 -12.93
CA GLU A 243 8.50 1.48 -14.27
C GLU A 243 9.69 0.52 -14.23
N LEU A 244 10.38 0.44 -13.08
CA LEU A 244 11.54 -0.44 -12.91
C LEU A 244 11.17 -1.92 -13.09
N ALA A 245 11.71 -2.53 -14.14
CA ALA A 245 11.41 -3.90 -14.49
C ALA A 245 11.96 -4.89 -13.45
N ASP A 246 11.22 -5.97 -13.19
CA ASP A 246 11.67 -7.07 -12.32
C ASP A 246 12.93 -7.76 -12.82
N SER A 247 13.20 -7.73 -14.14
CA SER A 247 14.43 -8.23 -14.72
C SER A 247 15.64 -7.46 -14.24
N SER A 248 15.53 -6.15 -14.09
CA SER A 248 16.61 -5.27 -13.64
C SER A 248 16.92 -5.49 -12.15
N LYS A 249 15.87 -5.64 -11.33
CA LYS A 249 16.01 -6.02 -9.92
C LYS A 249 16.69 -7.40 -9.77
N ARG A 250 16.20 -8.39 -10.51
CA ARG A 250 16.78 -9.74 -10.48
C ARG A 250 18.23 -9.76 -10.96
N ALA A 251 18.58 -8.95 -11.96
CA ALA A 251 19.95 -8.88 -12.42
C ALA A 251 20.93 -8.46 -11.32
N ILE A 252 20.51 -7.51 -10.45
CA ILE A 252 21.30 -7.09 -9.28
C ILE A 252 21.40 -8.22 -8.26
N ILE A 253 20.27 -8.84 -7.90
CA ILE A 253 20.27 -9.95 -6.93
C ILE A 253 21.17 -11.09 -7.41
N ASP A 254 20.97 -11.54 -8.65
CA ASP A 254 21.77 -12.61 -9.26
C ASP A 254 23.27 -12.25 -9.37
N TYR A 255 23.57 -10.95 -9.59
CA TYR A 255 24.95 -10.50 -9.65
C TYR A 255 25.61 -10.57 -8.27
N VAL A 256 24.95 -10.07 -7.23
CA VAL A 256 25.43 -10.11 -5.85
C VAL A 256 25.59 -11.55 -5.36
N GLU A 257 24.62 -12.43 -5.61
CA GLU A 257 24.70 -13.84 -5.21
C GLU A 257 25.80 -14.63 -5.91
N ARG A 258 26.14 -14.26 -7.14
CA ARG A 258 27.23 -14.89 -7.89
C ARG A 258 28.63 -14.42 -7.47
N HIS A 259 28.73 -13.33 -6.73
CA HIS A 259 30.01 -12.77 -6.27
C HIS A 259 30.04 -12.69 -4.73
N PRO A 260 30.00 -13.86 -4.02
CA PRO A 260 30.05 -13.86 -2.56
C PRO A 260 31.43 -13.38 -2.08
N ILE A 261 31.43 -12.63 -0.98
CA ILE A 261 32.63 -12.13 -0.34
C ILE A 261 32.85 -12.92 0.96
N ASP A 262 33.98 -13.56 1.10
CA ASP A 262 34.32 -14.41 2.25
C ASP A 262 34.26 -13.61 3.56
N GLY A 263 33.50 -14.13 4.54
CA GLY A 263 33.36 -13.53 5.87
C GLY A 263 32.46 -12.29 5.90
N VAL A 264 31.72 -12.00 4.82
CA VAL A 264 30.80 -10.87 4.71
C VAL A 264 29.37 -11.35 4.49
N GLU A 265 28.46 -10.90 5.35
CA GLU A 265 27.03 -11.07 5.20
C GLU A 265 26.48 -9.96 4.30
N VAL A 266 25.59 -10.32 3.37
CA VAL A 266 25.01 -9.38 2.40
C VAL A 266 23.50 -9.27 2.58
N GLY A 267 23.02 -8.05 2.71
CA GLY A 267 21.61 -7.68 2.65
C GLY A 267 21.33 -6.83 1.42
N ILE A 268 20.16 -6.99 0.81
CA ILE A 268 19.70 -6.17 -0.32
C ILE A 268 18.39 -5.52 0.09
N SER A 269 18.30 -4.21 -0.05
CA SER A 269 17.10 -3.45 0.40
C SER A 269 15.81 -3.92 -0.27
N GLY A 270 14.68 -3.72 0.40
CA GLY A 270 13.37 -4.16 -0.06
C GLY A 270 13.00 -3.64 -1.44
N GLU A 271 13.44 -2.45 -1.81
CA GLU A 271 13.20 -1.85 -3.12
C GLU A 271 13.75 -2.70 -4.28
N ILE A 272 14.86 -3.40 -4.05
CA ILE A 272 15.49 -4.31 -5.01
C ILE A 272 15.04 -5.75 -4.76
N ALA A 273 15.05 -6.21 -3.49
CA ALA A 273 14.83 -7.60 -3.12
C ALA A 273 13.38 -8.07 -3.26
N GLN A 274 12.39 -7.14 -3.23
CA GLN A 274 11.00 -7.49 -3.45
C GLN A 274 10.79 -7.89 -4.91
N GLY A 275 10.76 -9.21 -5.13
CA GLY A 275 10.41 -9.81 -6.41
C GLY A 275 8.88 -10.00 -6.55
N MET A 276 8.43 -10.44 -7.73
CA MET A 276 7.03 -10.84 -7.94
C MET A 276 6.73 -12.10 -7.12
N PRO A 277 5.83 -12.09 -6.10
CA PRO A 277 5.30 -13.35 -5.56
C PRO A 277 4.59 -14.11 -6.68
N ALA A 278 4.69 -15.43 -6.64
CA ALA A 278 3.98 -16.28 -7.58
C ALA A 278 2.46 -16.03 -7.47
N ILE A 279 1.80 -15.73 -8.60
CA ILE A 279 0.33 -15.53 -8.66
C ILE A 279 -0.41 -16.82 -8.25
N PHE A 280 0.23 -17.97 -8.40
CA PHE A 280 -0.24 -19.27 -7.94
C PHE A 280 0.88 -19.94 -7.13
N GLY A 281 0.64 -20.12 -5.83
CA GLY A 281 1.55 -20.77 -4.91
C GLY A 281 0.93 -21.97 -4.18
N VAL A 282 1.61 -22.44 -3.16
CA VAL A 282 1.15 -23.54 -2.30
C VAL A 282 -0.13 -23.15 -1.55
N ALA A 283 -0.28 -21.88 -1.18
CA ALA A 283 -1.42 -21.36 -0.42
C ALA A 283 -2.75 -21.57 -1.18
N GLU A 284 -2.78 -21.29 -2.47
CA GLU A 284 -3.97 -21.46 -3.32
C GLU A 284 -4.35 -22.94 -3.46
N LEU A 285 -3.37 -23.82 -3.65
CA LEU A 285 -3.61 -25.27 -3.73
C LEU A 285 -4.15 -25.82 -2.41
N VAL A 286 -3.63 -25.35 -1.29
CA VAL A 286 -4.13 -25.72 0.05
C VAL A 286 -5.56 -25.21 0.24
N GLY A 287 -5.86 -23.98 -0.15
CA GLY A 287 -7.21 -23.41 -0.12
C GLY A 287 -8.22 -24.20 -0.94
N ILE A 288 -7.85 -24.56 -2.17
CA ILE A 288 -8.68 -25.41 -3.04
C ILE A 288 -8.87 -26.80 -2.40
N GLY A 289 -7.83 -27.37 -1.80
CA GLY A 289 -7.90 -28.66 -1.10
C GLY A 289 -8.87 -28.64 0.09
N PHE A 290 -8.81 -27.61 0.93
CA PHE A 290 -9.77 -27.41 2.02
C PHE A 290 -11.19 -27.19 1.52
N ALA A 291 -11.38 -26.38 0.47
CA ALA A 291 -12.68 -26.19 -0.14
C ALA A 291 -13.24 -27.52 -0.68
N ALA A 292 -12.42 -28.33 -1.36
CA ALA A 292 -12.80 -29.65 -1.85
C ALA A 292 -13.22 -30.59 -0.72
N LEU A 293 -12.49 -30.60 0.39
CA LEU A 293 -12.80 -31.38 1.58
C LEU A 293 -14.17 -31.01 2.16
N VAL A 294 -14.41 -29.71 2.40
CA VAL A 294 -15.66 -29.22 2.97
C VAL A 294 -16.83 -29.48 2.01
N LEU A 295 -16.64 -29.21 0.71
CA LEU A 295 -17.66 -29.53 -0.30
C LEU A 295 -17.98 -31.02 -0.34
N GLY A 296 -16.97 -31.89 -0.24
CA GLY A 296 -17.14 -33.34 -0.16
C GLY A 296 -17.97 -33.79 1.06
N LEU A 297 -17.70 -33.18 2.23
CA LEU A 297 -18.44 -33.43 3.46
C LEU A 297 -19.89 -32.95 3.38
N VAL A 298 -20.13 -31.75 2.83
CA VAL A 298 -21.45 -31.12 2.73
C VAL A 298 -22.30 -31.80 1.65
N LEU A 299 -21.74 -31.99 0.46
CA LEU A 299 -22.47 -32.58 -0.67
C LEU A 299 -22.45 -34.10 -0.67
N ARG A 300 -21.60 -34.75 0.12
CA ARG A 300 -21.47 -36.19 0.27
C ARG A 300 -21.27 -36.97 -1.05
N THR A 301 -20.80 -36.30 -2.09
CA THR A 301 -20.49 -36.86 -3.39
C THR A 301 -19.32 -36.14 -4.02
N LEU A 302 -18.34 -36.87 -4.57
CA LEU A 302 -17.19 -36.27 -5.26
C LEU A 302 -17.61 -35.47 -6.50
N VAL A 303 -18.59 -35.99 -7.26
CA VAL A 303 -19.11 -35.31 -8.45
C VAL A 303 -19.78 -33.99 -8.08
N GLY A 304 -20.56 -33.97 -7.00
CA GLY A 304 -21.20 -32.77 -6.48
C GLY A 304 -20.17 -31.72 -6.02
N ALA A 305 -19.09 -32.15 -5.36
CA ALA A 305 -18.02 -31.29 -4.91
C ALA A 305 -17.18 -30.75 -6.08
N ALA A 306 -16.96 -31.56 -7.11
CA ALA A 306 -16.15 -31.14 -8.28
C ALA A 306 -16.81 -30.02 -9.11
N ILE A 307 -18.14 -29.93 -9.19
CA ILE A 307 -18.84 -28.93 -10.01
C ILE A 307 -18.57 -27.52 -9.56
N PRO A 308 -18.72 -27.13 -8.28
CA PRO A 308 -18.36 -25.79 -7.82
C PRO A 308 -16.88 -25.47 -8.02
N LEU A 309 -15.98 -26.44 -7.80
CA LEU A 309 -14.55 -26.24 -7.98
C LEU A 309 -14.18 -25.99 -9.43
N VAL A 310 -14.69 -26.78 -10.37
CA VAL A 310 -14.46 -26.59 -11.81
C VAL A 310 -15.03 -25.25 -12.28
N SER A 311 -16.22 -24.86 -11.82
CA SER A 311 -16.81 -23.57 -12.16
C SER A 311 -15.95 -22.41 -11.65
N ALA A 312 -15.51 -22.47 -10.39
CA ALA A 312 -14.72 -21.42 -9.77
C ALA A 312 -13.31 -21.28 -10.39
N THR A 313 -12.61 -22.41 -10.59
CA THR A 313 -11.28 -22.40 -11.23
C THR A 313 -11.32 -21.91 -12.68
N THR A 314 -12.35 -22.27 -13.44
CA THR A 314 -12.58 -21.72 -14.78
C THR A 314 -12.83 -20.22 -14.72
N GLY A 315 -13.61 -19.75 -13.73
CA GLY A 315 -13.91 -18.33 -13.54
C GLY A 315 -12.68 -17.51 -13.21
N VAL A 316 -11.87 -18.01 -12.29
CA VAL A 316 -10.60 -17.40 -11.92
C VAL A 316 -9.67 -17.31 -13.13
N ALA A 317 -9.52 -18.38 -13.89
CA ALA A 317 -8.66 -18.39 -15.07
C ALA A 317 -9.13 -17.36 -16.13
N VAL A 318 -10.45 -17.30 -16.42
CA VAL A 318 -10.99 -16.29 -17.33
C VAL A 318 -10.78 -14.87 -16.81
N ALA A 319 -11.12 -14.61 -15.54
CA ALA A 319 -10.99 -13.28 -14.96
C ALA A 319 -9.54 -12.82 -14.94
N LEU A 320 -8.61 -13.70 -14.56
CA LEU A 320 -7.19 -13.40 -14.49
C LEU A 320 -6.59 -13.11 -15.88
N LEU A 321 -6.82 -14.00 -16.85
CA LEU A 321 -6.27 -13.83 -18.20
C LEU A 321 -6.80 -12.57 -18.88
N VAL A 322 -8.09 -12.27 -18.72
CA VAL A 322 -8.69 -11.05 -19.26
C VAL A 322 -8.13 -9.81 -18.54
N ALA A 323 -8.05 -9.82 -17.21
CA ALA A 323 -7.50 -8.67 -16.46
C ALA A 323 -6.03 -8.41 -16.84
N LEU A 324 -5.21 -9.44 -16.88
CA LEU A 324 -3.79 -9.33 -17.21
C LEU A 324 -3.52 -8.91 -18.65
N SER A 325 -4.46 -9.18 -19.59
CA SER A 325 -4.32 -8.71 -20.99
C SER A 325 -4.36 -7.18 -21.10
N PHE A 326 -4.82 -6.47 -20.08
CA PHE A 326 -4.84 -5.00 -20.05
C PHE A 326 -3.66 -4.39 -19.28
N SER A 327 -2.74 -5.18 -18.73
CA SER A 327 -1.62 -4.65 -17.95
C SER A 327 -0.66 -3.75 -18.75
N GLY A 328 -0.61 -3.89 -20.07
CA GLY A 328 0.15 -3.00 -20.97
C GLY A 328 -0.51 -1.64 -21.24
N VAL A 329 -1.80 -1.48 -20.90
CA VAL A 329 -2.56 -0.24 -21.10
C VAL A 329 -2.85 0.46 -19.77
N VAL A 330 -3.06 -0.31 -18.71
CA VAL A 330 -3.38 0.18 -17.37
C VAL A 330 -2.35 -0.35 -16.40
N GLN A 331 -1.68 0.56 -15.72
CA GLN A 331 -0.71 0.20 -14.68
C GLN A 331 -1.40 -0.60 -13.58
N MET A 332 -1.11 -1.89 -13.50
CA MET A 332 -1.76 -2.83 -12.60
C MET A 332 -0.78 -3.28 -11.52
N MET A 333 -1.20 -3.10 -10.29
CA MET A 333 -0.45 -3.62 -9.16
C MET A 333 -0.56 -5.14 -9.06
N MET A 334 0.50 -5.77 -8.58
CA MET A 334 0.61 -7.20 -8.38
C MET A 334 -0.44 -7.76 -7.41
N THR A 335 -0.87 -7.00 -6.41
CA THR A 335 -1.95 -7.38 -5.49
C THR A 335 -3.32 -7.48 -6.17
N THR A 336 -3.54 -6.76 -7.28
CA THR A 336 -4.83 -6.72 -7.98
C THR A 336 -5.25 -8.09 -8.56
N PRO A 337 -4.42 -8.79 -9.37
CA PRO A 337 -4.78 -10.13 -9.85
C PRO A 337 -4.91 -11.16 -8.73
N ILE A 338 -4.10 -11.08 -7.67
CA ILE A 338 -4.20 -11.98 -6.52
C ILE A 338 -5.54 -11.81 -5.80
N LEU A 339 -5.99 -10.57 -5.58
CA LEU A 339 -7.32 -10.30 -5.01
C LEU A 339 -8.45 -10.84 -5.90
N ALA A 340 -8.32 -10.71 -7.23
CA ALA A 340 -9.29 -11.28 -8.17
C ALA A 340 -9.34 -12.80 -8.09
N VAL A 341 -8.20 -13.48 -7.94
CA VAL A 341 -8.12 -14.93 -7.70
C VAL A 341 -8.81 -15.30 -6.38
N MET A 342 -8.46 -14.63 -5.29
CA MET A 342 -9.04 -14.87 -3.96
C MET A 342 -10.56 -14.74 -3.99
N LEU A 343 -11.05 -13.62 -4.53
CA LEU A 343 -12.48 -13.32 -4.58
C LEU A 343 -13.22 -14.22 -5.58
N GLY A 344 -12.66 -14.41 -6.78
CA GLY A 344 -13.25 -15.25 -7.82
C GLY A 344 -13.37 -16.70 -7.39
N LEU A 345 -12.37 -17.22 -6.68
CA LEU A 345 -12.41 -18.58 -6.13
C LEU A 345 -13.47 -18.72 -5.04
N ALA A 346 -13.45 -17.83 -4.04
CA ALA A 346 -14.36 -17.89 -2.91
C ALA A 346 -15.84 -17.73 -3.34
N VAL A 347 -16.13 -16.68 -4.11
CA VAL A 347 -17.48 -16.38 -4.61
C VAL A 347 -17.95 -17.39 -5.64
N GLY A 348 -17.06 -17.83 -6.54
CA GLY A 348 -17.37 -18.83 -7.57
C GLY A 348 -17.76 -20.18 -6.97
N ILE A 349 -17.05 -20.64 -5.93
CA ILE A 349 -17.41 -21.88 -5.21
C ILE A 349 -18.75 -21.69 -4.52
N ASP A 350 -18.95 -20.60 -3.81
CA ASP A 350 -20.15 -20.37 -3.02
C ASP A 350 -21.41 -20.28 -3.88
N TYR A 351 -21.40 -19.46 -4.93
CA TYR A 351 -22.54 -19.30 -5.83
C TYR A 351 -22.91 -20.59 -6.55
N SER A 352 -21.92 -21.34 -6.99
CA SER A 352 -22.15 -22.66 -7.59
C SER A 352 -22.69 -23.66 -6.57
N LEU A 353 -22.21 -23.63 -5.33
CA LEU A 353 -22.72 -24.47 -4.23
C LEU A 353 -24.22 -24.24 -3.97
N PHE A 354 -24.69 -22.98 -3.99
CA PHE A 354 -26.11 -22.67 -3.83
C PHE A 354 -26.97 -23.33 -4.90
N VAL A 355 -26.60 -23.24 -6.17
CA VAL A 355 -27.33 -23.87 -7.28
C VAL A 355 -27.30 -25.40 -7.16
N VAL A 356 -26.13 -25.99 -6.92
CA VAL A 356 -25.95 -27.44 -6.76
C VAL A 356 -26.76 -27.99 -5.60
N ASN A 357 -26.73 -27.29 -4.44
CA ASN A 357 -27.45 -27.74 -3.24
C ASN A 357 -28.98 -27.66 -3.42
N ARG A 358 -29.49 -26.62 -4.09
CA ARG A 358 -30.91 -26.48 -4.41
C ARG A 358 -31.38 -27.59 -5.34
N HIS A 359 -30.66 -27.81 -6.43
CA HIS A 359 -30.88 -28.92 -7.36
C HIS A 359 -30.94 -30.28 -6.63
N ARG A 360 -29.93 -30.56 -5.82
CA ARG A 360 -29.85 -31.81 -5.05
C ARG A 360 -31.07 -32.02 -4.14
N ARG A 361 -31.52 -31.00 -3.39
CA ARG A 361 -32.70 -31.08 -2.54
C ARG A 361 -33.97 -31.34 -3.33
N GLN A 362 -34.14 -30.74 -4.50
CA GLN A 362 -35.31 -30.94 -5.36
C GLN A 362 -35.34 -32.34 -5.96
N VAL A 363 -34.20 -32.87 -6.42
CA VAL A 363 -34.11 -34.26 -6.94
C VAL A 363 -34.38 -35.29 -5.82
N LEU A 364 -33.89 -35.04 -4.59
CA LEU A 364 -34.23 -35.89 -3.43
C LEU A 364 -35.70 -35.82 -3.07
N GLY A 365 -36.38 -34.70 -3.32
CA GLY A 365 -37.82 -34.51 -3.17
C GLY A 365 -38.65 -35.09 -4.33
N GLY A 366 -38.02 -35.76 -5.34
CA GLY A 366 -38.73 -36.43 -6.43
C GLY A 366 -38.88 -35.59 -7.71
N THR A 367 -38.37 -34.38 -7.77
CA THR A 367 -38.44 -33.54 -9.00
C THR A 367 -37.59 -34.15 -10.12
N GLU A 368 -38.07 -34.10 -11.36
CA GLU A 368 -37.37 -34.55 -12.55
C GLU A 368 -36.05 -33.78 -12.73
N LEU A 369 -35.01 -34.44 -13.24
CA LEU A 369 -33.63 -33.94 -13.23
C LEU A 369 -33.48 -32.61 -13.97
N VAL A 370 -33.99 -32.51 -15.21
CA VAL A 370 -33.84 -31.28 -16.04
C VAL A 370 -34.73 -30.15 -15.48
N GLU A 371 -35.92 -30.51 -14.99
CA GLU A 371 -36.84 -29.58 -14.34
C GLU A 371 -36.19 -29.00 -13.06
N SER A 372 -35.58 -29.86 -12.25
CA SER A 372 -34.87 -29.46 -11.04
C SER A 372 -33.69 -28.50 -11.34
N ILE A 373 -32.95 -28.70 -12.45
CA ILE A 373 -31.87 -27.76 -12.84
C ILE A 373 -32.47 -26.40 -13.21
N GLY A 374 -33.55 -26.39 -13.98
CA GLY A 374 -34.26 -25.15 -14.33
C GLY A 374 -34.76 -24.42 -13.09
N LEU A 375 -35.45 -25.13 -12.17
CA LEU A 375 -35.95 -24.53 -10.92
C LEU A 375 -34.83 -24.05 -10.01
N ALA A 376 -33.74 -24.79 -9.87
CA ALA A 376 -32.58 -24.35 -9.08
C ALA A 376 -31.95 -23.06 -9.64
N ASN A 377 -31.84 -22.96 -10.98
CA ASN A 377 -31.31 -21.78 -11.64
C ASN A 377 -32.30 -20.60 -11.58
N GLY A 378 -33.61 -20.84 -11.69
CA GLY A 378 -34.67 -19.82 -11.56
C GLY A 378 -34.88 -19.30 -10.14
N THR A 379 -34.55 -20.06 -9.11
CA THR A 379 -34.65 -19.68 -7.69
C THR A 379 -33.27 -19.27 -7.12
N SER A 380 -32.41 -20.23 -6.81
CA SER A 380 -31.07 -19.94 -6.27
C SER A 380 -30.19 -19.13 -7.23
N GLY A 381 -30.26 -19.41 -8.55
CA GLY A 381 -29.53 -18.62 -9.54
C GLY A 381 -30.03 -17.15 -9.60
N ASN A 382 -31.34 -16.92 -9.40
CA ASN A 382 -31.87 -15.57 -9.28
C ASN A 382 -31.29 -14.82 -8.06
N ALA A 383 -31.23 -15.48 -6.92
CA ALA A 383 -30.61 -14.93 -5.71
C ALA A 383 -29.09 -14.68 -5.91
N VAL A 384 -28.36 -15.58 -6.59
CA VAL A 384 -26.94 -15.39 -6.95
C VAL A 384 -26.73 -14.15 -7.83
N VAL A 385 -27.61 -13.88 -8.80
CA VAL A 385 -27.50 -12.67 -9.63
C VAL A 385 -27.68 -11.40 -8.81
N PHE A 386 -28.66 -11.39 -7.90
CA PHE A 386 -28.86 -10.24 -6.99
C PHE A 386 -27.66 -10.06 -6.03
N ALA A 387 -27.22 -11.14 -5.43
CA ALA A 387 -26.08 -11.18 -4.53
C ALA A 387 -24.80 -10.67 -5.25
N GLY A 388 -24.50 -11.24 -6.42
CA GLY A 388 -23.35 -10.81 -7.20
C GLY A 388 -23.43 -9.34 -7.65
N ALA A 389 -24.64 -8.85 -7.98
CA ALA A 389 -24.83 -7.44 -8.31
C ALA A 389 -24.50 -6.52 -7.12
N THR A 390 -24.86 -6.91 -5.88
CA THR A 390 -24.50 -6.13 -4.68
C THR A 390 -23.00 -6.11 -4.44
N VAL A 391 -22.32 -7.25 -4.64
CA VAL A 391 -20.85 -7.33 -4.53
C VAL A 391 -20.17 -6.47 -5.60
N VAL A 392 -20.63 -6.54 -6.85
CA VAL A 392 -20.11 -5.73 -7.97
C VAL A 392 -20.24 -4.24 -7.66
N VAL A 393 -21.40 -3.79 -7.19
CA VAL A 393 -21.64 -2.38 -6.84
C VAL A 393 -20.74 -1.96 -5.66
N ALA A 394 -20.57 -2.83 -4.66
CA ALA A 394 -19.67 -2.57 -3.52
C ALA A 394 -18.21 -2.41 -3.96
N LEU A 395 -17.75 -3.29 -4.85
CA LEU A 395 -16.38 -3.23 -5.38
C LEU A 395 -16.16 -2.03 -6.30
N LEU A 396 -17.12 -1.73 -7.18
CA LEU A 396 -17.03 -0.56 -8.05
C LEU A 396 -17.07 0.76 -7.27
N SER A 397 -17.65 0.78 -6.07
CA SER A 397 -17.65 1.97 -5.20
C SER A 397 -16.24 2.37 -4.73
N LEU A 398 -15.24 1.46 -4.81
CA LEU A 398 -13.83 1.80 -4.60
C LEU A 398 -13.32 2.88 -5.58
N ASN A 399 -13.91 3.00 -6.75
CA ASN A 399 -13.57 4.08 -7.69
C ASN A 399 -13.96 5.48 -7.19
N VAL A 400 -14.95 5.58 -6.27
CA VAL A 400 -15.37 6.87 -5.69
C VAL A 400 -14.29 7.47 -4.77
N ILE A 401 -13.35 6.64 -4.31
CA ILE A 401 -12.22 7.05 -3.47
C ILE A 401 -11.28 8.00 -4.21
N GLY A 402 -11.19 7.89 -5.53
CA GLY A 402 -10.30 8.71 -6.36
C GLY A 402 -8.82 8.29 -6.26
N ILE A 403 -8.54 7.08 -5.78
CA ILE A 403 -7.20 6.48 -5.74
C ILE A 403 -7.12 5.42 -6.84
N PRO A 404 -6.30 5.61 -7.88
CA PRO A 404 -6.33 4.81 -9.09
C PRO A 404 -6.17 3.30 -8.86
N PHE A 405 -5.19 2.89 -8.05
CA PHE A 405 -4.92 1.48 -7.80
C PHE A 405 -6.06 0.78 -7.03
N LEU A 406 -6.71 1.46 -6.06
CA LEU A 406 -7.86 0.92 -5.34
C LEU A 406 -9.09 0.80 -6.25
N GLY A 407 -9.33 1.80 -7.10
CA GLY A 407 -10.37 1.76 -8.12
C GLY A 407 -10.18 0.60 -9.08
N LEU A 408 -8.95 0.37 -9.52
CA LEU A 408 -8.61 -0.75 -10.39
C LEU A 408 -8.80 -2.10 -9.69
N MET A 409 -8.34 -2.25 -8.43
CA MET A 409 -8.59 -3.45 -7.62
C MET A 409 -10.08 -3.74 -7.49
N GLY A 410 -10.89 -2.71 -7.22
CA GLY A 410 -12.35 -2.83 -7.17
C GLY A 410 -12.95 -3.24 -8.52
N THR A 411 -12.48 -2.67 -9.62
CA THR A 411 -12.99 -2.95 -10.96
C THR A 411 -12.64 -4.38 -11.41
N VAL A 412 -11.41 -4.81 -11.20
CA VAL A 412 -10.96 -6.19 -11.54
C VAL A 412 -11.65 -7.21 -10.64
N GLY A 413 -11.80 -6.91 -9.33
CA GLY A 413 -12.58 -7.74 -8.41
C GLY A 413 -14.06 -7.86 -8.83
N ALA A 414 -14.69 -6.74 -9.19
CA ALA A 414 -16.06 -6.71 -9.71
C ALA A 414 -16.21 -7.55 -10.99
N PHE A 415 -15.24 -7.46 -11.90
CA PHE A 415 -15.20 -8.28 -13.10
C PHE A 415 -15.10 -9.78 -12.77
N ALA A 416 -14.23 -10.17 -11.82
CA ALA A 416 -14.12 -11.55 -11.36
C ALA A 416 -15.45 -12.08 -10.78
N VAL A 417 -16.18 -11.26 -10.02
CA VAL A 417 -17.50 -11.60 -9.50
C VAL A 417 -18.54 -11.75 -10.63
N VAL A 418 -18.54 -10.86 -11.62
CA VAL A 418 -19.43 -10.98 -12.80
C VAL A 418 -19.20 -12.32 -13.51
N VAL A 419 -17.92 -12.67 -13.74
CA VAL A 419 -17.56 -13.97 -14.37
C VAL A 419 -18.03 -15.14 -13.51
N ALA A 420 -17.84 -15.08 -12.18
CA ALA A 420 -18.30 -16.11 -11.25
C ALA A 420 -19.82 -16.30 -11.28
N VAL A 421 -20.60 -15.20 -11.29
CA VAL A 421 -22.06 -15.25 -11.44
C VAL A 421 -22.46 -15.89 -12.76
N LEU A 422 -21.86 -15.46 -13.88
CA LEU A 422 -22.18 -16.01 -15.20
C LEU A 422 -21.91 -17.51 -15.29
N LEU A 423 -20.79 -17.97 -14.72
CA LEU A 423 -20.46 -19.39 -14.65
C LEU A 423 -21.45 -20.18 -13.78
N SER A 424 -21.84 -19.61 -12.65
CA SER A 424 -22.78 -20.25 -11.72
C SER A 424 -24.17 -20.44 -12.35
N ILE A 425 -24.62 -19.52 -13.23
CA ILE A 425 -25.93 -19.62 -13.90
C ILE A 425 -25.88 -20.29 -15.28
N THR A 426 -24.68 -20.61 -15.82
CA THR A 426 -24.51 -21.24 -17.15
C THR A 426 -23.73 -22.54 -17.08
N LEU A 427 -22.46 -22.50 -16.66
CA LEU A 427 -21.58 -23.66 -16.63
C LEU A 427 -22.04 -24.66 -15.55
N THR A 428 -22.40 -24.20 -14.36
CA THR A 428 -22.90 -25.07 -13.30
C THR A 428 -24.14 -25.87 -13.72
N PRO A 429 -25.21 -25.27 -14.30
CA PRO A 429 -26.34 -26.04 -14.87
C PRO A 429 -25.93 -27.02 -15.99
N ALA A 430 -24.96 -26.65 -16.84
CA ALA A 430 -24.45 -27.56 -17.87
C ALA A 430 -23.74 -28.78 -17.28
N LEU A 431 -22.87 -28.55 -16.27
CA LEU A 431 -22.17 -29.61 -15.57
C LEU A 431 -23.14 -30.52 -14.78
N LEU A 432 -24.20 -29.96 -14.18
CA LEU A 432 -25.27 -30.71 -13.54
C LEU A 432 -26.01 -31.61 -14.55
N GLY A 433 -26.27 -31.10 -15.76
CA GLY A 433 -26.86 -31.88 -16.84
C GLY A 433 -26.00 -33.08 -17.25
N LEU A 434 -24.67 -32.89 -17.35
CA LEU A 434 -23.72 -34.00 -17.63
C LEU A 434 -23.59 -34.98 -16.47
N ALA A 435 -23.56 -34.49 -15.25
CA ALA A 435 -23.38 -35.34 -14.06
C ALA A 435 -24.61 -36.21 -13.74
N GLY A 436 -25.79 -35.73 -14.09
CA GLY A 436 -27.03 -36.42 -13.88
C GLY A 436 -27.25 -36.81 -12.42
N ARG A 437 -27.77 -38.04 -12.18
CA ARG A 437 -28.03 -38.55 -10.82
C ARG A 437 -26.79 -38.79 -9.96
N ARG A 438 -25.58 -38.73 -10.52
CA ARG A 438 -24.32 -38.89 -9.76
C ARG A 438 -24.10 -37.83 -8.71
N VAL A 439 -24.72 -36.63 -8.88
CA VAL A 439 -24.68 -35.55 -7.89
C VAL A 439 -25.41 -35.91 -6.59
N VAL A 440 -26.41 -36.79 -6.63
CA VAL A 440 -27.28 -37.08 -5.47
C VAL A 440 -26.73 -38.19 -4.56
N GLY A 441 -25.87 -39.07 -5.08
CA GLY A 441 -25.28 -40.18 -4.31
C GLY A 441 -26.27 -41.33 -4.01
N ARG A 442 -25.73 -42.48 -3.61
CA ARG A 442 -26.52 -43.72 -3.39
C ARG A 442 -27.27 -43.79 -2.05
N GLY A 443 -27.08 -42.84 -1.13
CA GLY A 443 -27.59 -42.95 0.26
C GLY A 443 -28.79 -42.03 0.60
N GLY A 444 -29.41 -41.36 -0.38
CA GLY A 444 -30.39 -40.29 -0.10
C GLY A 444 -31.88 -40.66 -0.11
N ALA A 445 -32.24 -41.88 -0.45
CA ALA A 445 -33.67 -42.29 -0.59
C ALA A 445 -34.44 -42.45 0.74
N GLY A 446 -33.81 -42.27 1.89
CA GLY A 446 -34.45 -42.52 3.20
C GLY A 446 -34.68 -41.30 4.10
N ALA A 447 -34.29 -40.11 3.66
CA ALA A 447 -34.33 -38.89 4.51
C ALA A 447 -35.59 -38.02 4.29
N SER A 448 -36.61 -38.56 3.66
CA SER A 448 -37.92 -37.89 3.50
C SER A 448 -38.82 -38.20 4.70
N ALA A 449 -39.32 -37.20 5.35
CA ALA A 449 -40.22 -37.18 6.50
C ALA A 449 -39.52 -37.13 7.87
N ALA A 450 -38.54 -36.21 8.05
CA ALA A 450 -38.39 -35.67 9.38
C ALA A 450 -39.67 -34.87 9.69
N THR A 451 -40.51 -35.43 10.56
CA THR A 451 -41.69 -34.80 11.17
C THR A 451 -41.30 -33.36 11.51
N GLU A 452 -42.01 -32.37 10.98
CA GLU A 452 -41.81 -30.95 11.32
C GLU A 452 -42.07 -30.76 12.82
N GLU A 453 -41.05 -30.91 13.63
CA GLU A 453 -41.15 -30.51 15.04
C GLU A 453 -41.63 -29.07 15.12
N PRO A 454 -42.64 -28.79 15.96
CA PRO A 454 -43.13 -27.39 16.13
C PRO A 454 -41.95 -26.47 16.49
N ILE A 455 -41.72 -25.47 15.68
CA ILE A 455 -40.64 -24.50 15.93
C ILE A 455 -41.14 -23.52 17.01
N GLU A 456 -40.60 -23.69 18.21
CA GLU A 456 -40.84 -22.75 19.31
C GLU A 456 -40.05 -21.47 19.15
N PRO A 457 -40.65 -20.27 19.42
CA PRO A 457 -39.93 -19.01 19.41
C PRO A 457 -38.89 -18.98 20.55
N MET A 458 -37.80 -18.25 20.36
CA MET A 458 -36.76 -18.05 21.36
C MET A 458 -37.36 -17.34 22.60
N ARG A 459 -36.92 -17.70 23.82
CA ARG A 459 -37.32 -16.97 25.02
C ARG A 459 -36.68 -15.56 25.03
N ASN A 460 -37.43 -14.50 25.34
CA ASN A 460 -36.91 -13.12 25.33
C ASN A 460 -35.64 -12.95 26.19
N ARG A 461 -35.56 -13.56 27.36
CA ARG A 461 -34.35 -13.54 28.20
C ARG A 461 -33.11 -14.12 27.49
N ARG A 462 -33.30 -15.22 26.75
CA ARG A 462 -32.23 -15.82 25.96
C ARG A 462 -31.84 -14.92 24.80
N ALA A 463 -32.80 -14.30 24.14
CA ALA A 463 -32.54 -13.35 23.05
C ALA A 463 -31.74 -12.13 23.54
N VAL A 464 -32.14 -11.50 24.66
CA VAL A 464 -31.38 -10.41 25.28
C VAL A 464 -29.99 -10.86 25.71
N GLY A 465 -29.86 -12.02 26.35
CA GLY A 465 -28.57 -12.56 26.75
C GLY A 465 -27.64 -12.82 25.55
N THR A 466 -28.18 -13.32 24.42
CA THR A 466 -27.43 -13.50 23.15
C THR A 466 -26.97 -12.15 22.58
N VAL A 467 -27.86 -11.16 22.53
CA VAL A 467 -27.52 -9.81 22.00
C VAL A 467 -26.41 -9.19 22.84
N VAL A 468 -26.58 -9.14 24.15
CA VAL A 468 -25.60 -8.53 25.05
C VAL A 468 -24.26 -9.29 25.03
N GLY A 469 -24.32 -10.62 25.09
CA GLY A 469 -23.10 -11.46 25.10
C GLY A 469 -22.31 -11.35 23.82
N VAL A 470 -22.96 -11.49 22.65
CA VAL A 470 -22.28 -11.38 21.35
C VAL A 470 -21.75 -9.97 21.11
N ALA A 471 -22.55 -8.92 21.41
CA ALA A 471 -22.10 -7.55 21.28
C ALA A 471 -20.89 -7.25 22.19
N ALA A 472 -20.93 -7.70 23.44
CA ALA A 472 -19.83 -7.50 24.40
C ALA A 472 -18.54 -8.20 23.91
N VAL A 473 -18.62 -9.44 23.44
CA VAL A 473 -17.46 -10.18 22.90
C VAL A 473 -16.90 -9.49 21.68
N LEU A 474 -17.72 -9.08 20.71
CA LEU A 474 -17.26 -8.39 19.51
C LEU A 474 -16.65 -7.01 19.84
N LEU A 475 -17.23 -6.26 20.79
CA LEU A 475 -16.68 -4.98 21.23
C LEU A 475 -15.33 -5.16 21.94
N LEU A 476 -15.18 -6.24 22.73
CA LEU A 476 -13.90 -6.58 23.35
C LEU A 476 -12.83 -6.90 22.29
N ILE A 477 -13.18 -7.68 21.27
CA ILE A 477 -12.28 -7.98 20.15
C ILE A 477 -11.99 -6.72 19.32
N ALA A 478 -12.94 -5.79 19.24
CA ALA A 478 -12.77 -4.52 18.53
C ALA A 478 -11.90 -3.50 19.30
N ALA A 479 -11.74 -3.64 20.62
CA ALA A 479 -11.03 -2.65 21.44
C ALA A 479 -9.61 -2.29 20.95
N PRO A 480 -8.78 -3.24 20.42
CA PRO A 480 -7.46 -2.92 19.87
C PRO A 480 -7.48 -1.90 18.71
N VAL A 481 -8.60 -1.70 18.01
CA VAL A 481 -8.72 -0.69 16.93
C VAL A 481 -8.31 0.70 17.39
N LEU A 482 -8.53 1.03 18.68
CA LEU A 482 -8.19 2.34 19.23
C LEU A 482 -6.68 2.62 19.23
N SER A 483 -5.85 1.58 19.13
CA SER A 483 -4.38 1.69 19.00
C SER A 483 -3.88 1.35 17.60
N MET A 484 -4.77 1.26 16.61
CA MET A 484 -4.39 0.90 15.24
C MET A 484 -3.47 1.93 14.63
N ARG A 485 -2.29 1.48 14.25
CA ARG A 485 -1.34 2.23 13.41
C ARG A 485 -1.40 1.65 12.01
N VAL A 486 -1.41 2.54 11.03
CA VAL A 486 -1.42 2.14 9.62
C VAL A 486 -0.11 2.56 8.97
N GLY A 487 0.45 1.70 8.13
CA GLY A 487 1.70 1.95 7.41
C GLY A 487 1.84 1.00 6.22
N LEU A 488 2.91 1.16 5.45
CA LEU A 488 3.31 0.15 4.48
C LEU A 488 4.30 -0.84 5.12
N PRO A 489 4.29 -2.11 4.69
CA PRO A 489 5.31 -3.06 5.11
C PRO A 489 6.69 -2.54 4.71
N ASP A 490 7.62 -2.56 5.65
CA ASP A 490 9.04 -2.27 5.43
C ASP A 490 9.89 -3.55 5.56
N GLY A 491 11.20 -3.42 5.42
CA GLY A 491 12.11 -4.55 5.52
C GLY A 491 12.05 -5.30 6.85
N SER A 492 11.58 -4.66 7.94
CA SER A 492 11.42 -5.31 9.25
C SER A 492 10.36 -6.40 9.23
N THR A 493 9.33 -6.26 8.39
CA THR A 493 8.19 -7.17 8.30
C THR A 493 8.36 -8.28 7.28
N GLU A 494 9.47 -8.28 6.54
CA GLU A 494 9.83 -9.32 5.58
C GLU A 494 10.25 -10.63 6.30
N PRO A 495 10.17 -11.79 5.60
CA PRO A 495 10.54 -13.06 6.21
C PRO A 495 11.96 -13.05 6.76
N ALA A 496 12.15 -13.68 7.94
CA ALA A 496 13.45 -13.77 8.58
C ALA A 496 14.48 -14.41 7.66
N GLY A 497 15.68 -13.82 7.63
CA GLY A 497 16.78 -14.28 6.79
C GLY A 497 16.62 -13.96 5.30
N SER A 498 15.56 -13.24 4.88
CA SER A 498 15.49 -12.66 3.52
C SER A 498 16.53 -11.55 3.36
N HIS A 499 16.90 -11.26 2.10
CA HIS A 499 17.81 -10.15 1.82
C HIS A 499 17.29 -8.80 2.32
N ALA A 500 15.98 -8.55 2.18
CA ALA A 500 15.35 -7.30 2.61
C ALA A 500 15.38 -7.15 4.14
N GLN A 501 15.03 -8.20 4.87
CA GLN A 501 15.06 -8.18 6.32
C GLN A 501 16.48 -8.01 6.87
N ARG A 502 17.46 -8.71 6.28
CA ARG A 502 18.89 -8.57 6.65
C ARG A 502 19.38 -7.14 6.42
N ALA A 503 19.12 -6.58 5.23
CA ALA A 503 19.50 -5.20 4.93
C ALA A 503 18.90 -4.22 5.94
N TYR A 504 17.63 -4.36 6.25
CA TYR A 504 16.94 -3.49 7.21
C TYR A 504 17.56 -3.57 8.61
N VAL A 505 17.71 -4.78 9.14
CA VAL A 505 18.26 -5.00 10.50
C VAL A 505 19.69 -4.53 10.62
N ILE A 506 20.53 -4.82 9.63
CA ILE A 506 21.95 -4.38 9.62
C ILE A 506 21.99 -2.85 9.55
N THR A 507 21.22 -2.22 8.67
CA THR A 507 21.19 -0.77 8.54
C THR A 507 20.72 -0.10 9.82
N GLU A 508 19.68 -0.61 10.46
CA GLU A 508 19.17 -0.09 11.73
C GLU A 508 20.20 -0.18 12.86
N ALA A 509 20.88 -1.34 12.96
CA ALA A 509 21.85 -1.59 14.01
C ALA A 509 23.10 -0.71 13.89
N GLU A 510 23.61 -0.48 12.66
CA GLU A 510 24.90 0.16 12.40
C GLU A 510 24.80 1.66 12.08
N PHE A 511 23.66 2.10 11.54
CA PHE A 511 23.46 3.50 11.12
C PHE A 511 22.25 4.19 11.80
N GLY A 512 21.51 3.44 12.62
CA GLY A 512 20.29 3.92 13.29
C GLY A 512 19.03 3.72 12.46
N ALA A 513 17.87 3.74 13.14
CA ALA A 513 16.55 3.46 12.53
C ALA A 513 16.22 4.37 11.34
N GLY A 514 16.61 5.65 11.43
CA GLY A 514 16.39 6.64 10.37
C GLY A 514 17.12 6.37 9.07
N ALA A 515 18.21 5.59 9.09
CA ALA A 515 18.93 5.23 7.88
C ALA A 515 18.10 4.35 6.93
N ASN A 516 17.06 3.67 7.44
CA ASN A 516 16.07 2.95 6.64
C ASN A 516 14.96 3.85 6.05
N SER A 517 14.97 5.16 6.36
CA SER A 517 13.95 6.11 5.92
C SER A 517 14.50 7.48 5.54
N PRO A 518 15.59 7.58 4.78
CA PRO A 518 16.12 8.87 4.39
C PRO A 518 15.08 9.66 3.60
N LEU A 519 14.92 10.94 3.97
CA LEU A 519 14.05 11.87 3.26
C LEU A 519 14.88 12.64 2.21
N LEU A 520 14.24 13.00 1.12
CA LEU A 520 14.80 13.89 0.12
C LEU A 520 14.04 15.22 0.16
N VAL A 521 14.73 16.27 0.60
CA VAL A 521 14.15 17.61 0.72
C VAL A 521 14.66 18.47 -0.42
N THR A 522 13.76 19.13 -1.14
CA THR A 522 14.11 20.09 -2.20
C THR A 522 13.86 21.52 -1.76
N ALA A 523 14.70 22.43 -2.24
CA ALA A 523 14.58 23.85 -1.99
C ALA A 523 14.83 24.64 -3.29
N GLN A 524 13.94 25.55 -3.66
CA GLN A 524 14.09 26.39 -4.82
C GLN A 524 14.94 27.61 -4.48
N LEU A 525 16.25 27.57 -4.78
CA LEU A 525 17.17 28.69 -4.55
C LEU A 525 16.91 29.79 -5.58
N PRO A 526 17.19 31.07 -5.24
CA PRO A 526 17.19 32.17 -6.22
C PRO A 526 18.15 31.93 -7.39
N ALA A 527 17.72 32.26 -8.61
CA ALA A 527 18.47 31.93 -9.83
C ALA A 527 19.74 32.79 -10.08
N ASP A 528 19.86 33.91 -9.42
CA ASP A 528 20.92 34.92 -9.67
C ASP A 528 22.02 34.89 -8.59
N LEU A 529 22.24 33.80 -7.92
CA LEU A 529 23.27 33.64 -6.89
C LEU A 529 24.63 33.37 -7.54
N ASP A 530 25.69 34.03 -7.01
CA ASP A 530 27.06 33.60 -7.27
C ASP A 530 27.41 32.37 -6.41
N ASP A 531 28.54 31.73 -6.68
CA ASP A 531 28.97 30.52 -5.97
C ASP A 531 28.93 30.68 -4.43
N ALA A 532 29.33 31.85 -3.93
CA ALA A 532 29.31 32.15 -2.50
C ALA A 532 27.89 32.32 -1.96
N GLY A 533 27.02 32.96 -2.72
CA GLY A 533 25.61 33.11 -2.40
C GLY A 533 24.86 31.75 -2.42
N GLU A 534 25.23 30.88 -3.36
CA GLU A 534 24.65 29.53 -3.45
C GLU A 534 25.01 28.69 -2.21
N VAL A 535 26.29 28.64 -1.83
CA VAL A 535 26.75 27.92 -0.63
C VAL A 535 26.11 28.50 0.64
N ALA A 536 26.01 29.82 0.73
CA ALA A 536 25.36 30.49 1.87
C ALA A 536 23.85 30.16 1.94
N ALA A 537 23.17 30.10 0.79
CA ALA A 537 21.76 29.71 0.74
C ALA A 537 21.57 28.23 1.12
N GLN A 538 22.39 27.32 0.59
CA GLN A 538 22.38 25.92 0.99
C GLN A 538 22.61 25.75 2.50
N ARG A 539 23.55 26.45 3.09
CA ARG A 539 23.79 26.42 4.53
C ARG A 539 22.57 26.86 5.34
N ARG A 540 21.92 27.98 4.93
CA ARG A 540 20.72 28.48 5.63
C ARG A 540 19.59 27.45 5.59
N VAL A 541 19.36 26.87 4.41
CA VAL A 541 18.35 25.83 4.23
C VAL A 541 18.70 24.59 5.06
N ALA A 542 19.94 24.09 4.95
CA ALA A 542 20.38 22.91 5.70
C ALA A 542 20.29 23.11 7.22
N ALA A 543 20.66 24.31 7.72
CA ALA A 543 20.55 24.65 9.12
C ALA A 543 19.09 24.67 9.61
N ALA A 544 18.20 25.30 8.85
CA ALA A 544 16.79 25.34 9.19
C ALA A 544 16.12 23.94 9.16
N ILE A 545 16.52 23.07 8.23
CA ILE A 545 16.09 21.67 8.23
C ILE A 545 16.64 20.94 9.47
N GLY A 546 17.90 21.19 9.83
CA GLY A 546 18.57 20.58 10.99
C GLY A 546 18.02 21.02 12.34
N GLU A 547 17.32 22.16 12.40
CA GLU A 547 16.64 22.66 13.61
C GLU A 547 15.29 21.98 13.87
N VAL A 548 14.76 21.21 12.89
CA VAL A 548 13.52 20.45 13.05
C VAL A 548 13.74 19.30 14.03
N ASP A 549 12.87 19.20 15.03
CA ASP A 549 12.96 18.17 16.07
C ASP A 549 12.83 16.76 15.44
N GLY A 550 13.75 15.87 15.81
CA GLY A 550 13.83 14.53 15.21
C GLY A 550 14.64 14.43 13.90
N VAL A 551 15.31 15.50 13.44
CA VAL A 551 16.32 15.46 12.38
C VAL A 551 17.70 15.30 13.01
N ILE A 552 18.46 14.27 12.60
CA ILE A 552 19.79 13.97 13.12
C ILE A 552 20.91 14.31 12.12
N GLY A 553 20.62 14.42 10.84
CA GLY A 553 21.61 14.78 9.83
C GLY A 553 20.99 15.38 8.57
N VAL A 554 21.74 16.33 7.95
CA VAL A 554 21.35 16.97 6.69
C VAL A 554 22.56 17.08 5.78
N ALA A 555 22.49 16.48 4.60
CA ALA A 555 23.54 16.57 3.58
C ALA A 555 23.00 17.27 2.32
N ALA A 556 23.69 18.32 1.87
CA ALA A 556 23.45 18.90 0.55
C ALA A 556 23.95 17.89 -0.51
N VAL A 557 23.07 17.43 -1.39
CA VAL A 557 23.33 16.36 -2.35
C VAL A 557 23.65 16.91 -3.73
N ALA A 558 22.84 17.84 -4.20
CA ALA A 558 23.00 18.42 -5.53
C ALA A 558 22.29 19.79 -5.65
N VAL A 559 22.74 20.59 -6.61
CA VAL A 559 22.03 21.77 -7.10
C VAL A 559 21.91 21.65 -8.61
N ALA A 560 20.71 21.86 -9.13
CA ALA A 560 20.45 21.84 -10.55
C ALA A 560 21.18 23.01 -11.25
N LYS A 561 21.86 22.71 -12.36
CA LYS A 561 22.59 23.72 -13.15
C LYS A 561 21.69 24.79 -13.75
N THR A 562 20.41 24.46 -13.93
CA THR A 562 19.38 25.37 -14.44
C THR A 562 18.21 25.39 -13.46
N GLY A 563 17.75 26.60 -13.09
CA GLY A 563 16.56 26.76 -12.26
C GLY A 563 16.78 26.73 -10.75
N GLY A 564 18.03 26.51 -10.26
CA GLY A 564 18.36 26.66 -8.84
C GLY A 564 17.72 25.67 -7.87
N LEU A 565 17.20 24.52 -8.33
CA LEU A 565 16.65 23.50 -7.44
C LEU A 565 17.80 22.80 -6.70
N ALA A 566 17.83 22.95 -5.37
CA ALA A 566 18.76 22.23 -4.48
C ALA A 566 18.07 21.03 -3.85
N ALA A 567 18.82 19.93 -3.72
CA ALA A 567 18.38 18.71 -3.07
C ALA A 567 19.22 18.41 -1.82
N PHE A 568 18.53 18.02 -0.74
CA PHE A 568 19.13 17.69 0.55
C PHE A 568 18.67 16.31 0.97
N GLN A 569 19.59 15.45 1.36
CA GLN A 569 19.27 14.20 2.08
C GLN A 569 19.12 14.54 3.56
N VAL A 570 18.00 14.13 4.15
CA VAL A 570 17.70 14.35 5.56
C VAL A 570 17.55 13.00 6.25
N LEU A 571 18.26 12.84 7.34
CA LEU A 571 18.24 11.62 8.16
C LEU A 571 17.37 11.89 9.39
N PRO A 572 16.16 11.30 9.50
CA PRO A 572 15.36 11.39 10.70
C PRO A 572 15.90 10.46 11.79
N GLU A 573 15.51 10.69 13.05
CA GLU A 573 15.84 9.81 14.18
C GLU A 573 15.08 8.48 14.11
N GLY A 574 13.85 8.52 13.61
CA GLY A 574 12.93 7.38 13.56
C GLY A 574 12.97 6.60 12.26
N GLY A 575 12.56 5.33 12.31
CA GLY A 575 12.39 4.48 11.13
C GLY A 575 11.18 4.89 10.27
N PRO A 576 10.95 4.19 9.12
CA PRO A 576 9.97 4.59 8.10
C PRO A 576 8.53 4.71 8.61
N ASN A 577 8.13 3.86 9.53
CA ASN A 577 6.77 3.83 10.11
C ASN A 577 6.66 4.50 11.49
N SER A 578 7.66 5.30 11.90
CA SER A 578 7.68 5.97 13.20
C SER A 578 6.88 7.28 13.20
N ASP A 579 6.28 7.58 14.35
CA ASP A 579 5.58 8.86 14.56
C ASP A 579 6.55 10.05 14.46
N VAL A 580 7.83 9.85 14.83
CA VAL A 580 8.90 10.87 14.73
C VAL A 580 9.14 11.26 13.26
N THR A 581 9.34 10.28 12.38
CA THR A 581 9.53 10.55 10.94
C THR A 581 8.30 11.23 10.32
N ALA A 582 7.10 10.80 10.71
CA ALA A 582 5.87 11.44 10.26
C ALA A 582 5.76 12.89 10.76
N GLN A 583 6.22 13.18 11.98
CA GLN A 583 6.26 14.54 12.51
C GLN A 583 7.29 15.40 11.78
N VAL A 584 8.50 14.90 11.55
CA VAL A 584 9.54 15.57 10.76
C VAL A 584 9.02 15.97 9.37
N VAL A 585 8.36 15.06 8.66
CA VAL A 585 7.78 15.36 7.33
C VAL A 585 6.74 16.48 7.40
N ARG A 586 5.86 16.45 8.42
CA ARG A 586 4.83 17.49 8.59
C ARG A 586 5.43 18.85 8.97
N GLU A 587 6.42 18.86 9.86
CA GLU A 587 7.08 20.08 10.30
C GLU A 587 7.90 20.74 9.17
N LEU A 588 8.65 19.95 8.39
CA LEU A 588 9.35 20.45 7.21
C LEU A 588 8.41 21.08 6.18
N ARG A 589 7.24 20.49 5.98
CA ARG A 589 6.22 21.05 5.06
C ARG A 589 5.48 22.25 5.61
N ALA A 590 5.35 22.34 6.93
CA ALA A 590 4.70 23.47 7.61
C ALA A 590 5.64 24.64 7.83
N GLN A 591 6.94 24.46 7.60
CA GLN A 591 7.94 25.52 7.78
C GLN A 591 7.64 26.69 6.84
N GLU A 592 7.59 27.89 7.41
CA GLU A 592 7.47 29.10 6.59
C GLU A 592 8.67 29.21 5.64
N ALA A 593 8.45 29.82 4.48
CA ALA A 593 9.50 29.98 3.48
C ALA A 593 10.77 30.62 4.09
N ILE A 594 11.89 29.91 4.03
CA ILE A 594 13.20 30.38 4.53
C ILE A 594 13.73 31.40 3.55
N ASP A 595 13.71 32.66 3.91
CA ASP A 595 14.08 33.78 3.00
C ASP A 595 13.31 33.75 1.66
N GLY A 596 12.04 33.27 1.66
CA GLY A 596 11.24 33.12 0.46
C GLY A 596 11.43 31.78 -0.25
N ILE A 597 12.25 30.86 0.29
CA ILE A 597 12.52 29.53 -0.25
C ILE A 597 11.53 28.54 0.36
N SER A 598 10.68 27.91 -0.48
CA SER A 598 9.77 26.85 -0.05
C SER A 598 10.47 25.49 -0.08
N LEU A 599 10.15 24.63 0.90
CA LEU A 599 10.66 23.26 0.96
C LEU A 599 9.66 22.29 0.34
N GLY A 600 10.17 21.37 -0.47
CA GLY A 600 9.47 20.17 -0.91
C GLY A 600 10.02 18.94 -0.17
N VAL A 601 9.17 17.99 0.22
CA VAL A 601 9.61 16.79 0.92
C VAL A 601 9.17 15.55 0.15
N ALA A 602 10.13 14.74 -0.27
CA ALA A 602 9.99 13.46 -0.94
C ALA A 602 10.78 12.36 -0.22
N GLY A 603 10.93 11.22 -0.85
CA GLY A 603 11.51 10.01 -0.27
C GLY A 603 10.44 9.01 0.11
N GLN A 604 10.84 7.73 0.29
CA GLN A 604 9.88 6.64 0.50
C GLN A 604 8.95 6.87 1.68
N ALA A 605 9.51 7.26 2.84
CA ALA A 605 8.71 7.51 4.04
C ALA A 605 7.71 8.66 3.84
N ALA A 606 8.09 9.73 3.11
CA ALA A 606 7.17 10.83 2.82
C ALA A 606 6.02 10.41 1.89
N ILE A 607 6.29 9.56 0.90
CA ILE A 607 5.26 8.98 0.02
C ILE A 607 4.31 8.11 0.84
N ASP A 608 4.82 7.25 1.71
CA ASP A 608 4.03 6.34 2.54
C ASP A 608 3.12 7.09 3.53
N ILE A 609 3.63 8.19 4.10
CA ILE A 609 2.87 9.11 4.97
C ILE A 609 1.75 9.78 4.17
N ASP A 610 2.05 10.32 2.99
CA ASP A 610 1.06 10.98 2.12
C ASP A 610 -0.07 10.01 1.74
N ILE A 611 0.28 8.79 1.36
CA ILE A 611 -0.69 7.73 1.04
C ILE A 611 -1.56 7.44 2.26
N SER A 612 -0.96 7.25 3.44
CA SER A 612 -1.68 6.93 4.66
C SER A 612 -2.62 8.06 5.09
N GLU A 613 -2.18 9.31 5.02
CA GLU A 613 -3.01 10.48 5.32
C GLU A 613 -4.16 10.62 4.32
N ARG A 614 -3.90 10.41 3.02
CA ARG A 614 -4.94 10.44 1.99
C ARG A 614 -6.00 9.37 2.21
N LEU A 615 -5.57 8.15 2.52
CA LEU A 615 -6.48 7.03 2.82
C LEU A 615 -7.33 7.30 4.07
N ALA A 616 -6.73 7.84 5.13
CA ALA A 616 -7.44 8.21 6.36
C ALA A 616 -8.50 9.30 6.10
N GLN A 617 -8.22 10.29 5.25
CA GLN A 617 -9.18 11.34 4.88
C GLN A 617 -10.37 10.82 4.07
N VAL A 618 -10.13 9.81 3.22
CA VAL A 618 -11.18 9.29 2.31
C VAL A 618 -12.03 8.20 2.98
N LEU A 619 -11.48 7.45 3.94
CA LEU A 619 -12.16 6.34 4.61
C LEU A 619 -13.55 6.69 5.18
N PRO A 620 -13.79 7.83 5.90
CA PRO A 620 -15.10 8.16 6.41
C PRO A 620 -16.14 8.40 5.30
N ARG A 621 -15.73 9.04 4.19
CA ARG A 621 -16.60 9.27 3.03
C ARG A 621 -16.97 7.95 2.37
N TYR A 622 -16.01 7.08 2.20
CA TYR A 622 -16.20 5.75 1.63
C TYR A 622 -17.16 4.90 2.48
N LEU A 623 -16.98 4.89 3.81
CA LEU A 623 -17.88 4.22 4.74
C LEU A 623 -19.32 4.77 4.62
N ALA A 624 -19.49 6.08 4.53
CA ALA A 624 -20.81 6.70 4.37
C ALA A 624 -21.49 6.25 3.06
N VAL A 625 -20.74 6.19 1.95
CA VAL A 625 -21.26 5.71 0.65
C VAL A 625 -21.68 4.24 0.75
N ILE A 626 -20.85 3.38 1.29
CA ILE A 626 -21.14 1.94 1.44
C ILE A 626 -22.34 1.72 2.34
N ILE A 627 -22.41 2.39 3.50
CA ILE A 627 -23.54 2.30 4.43
C ILE A 627 -24.82 2.80 3.78
N GLY A 628 -24.77 3.94 3.10
CA GLY A 628 -25.93 4.50 2.39
C GLY A 628 -26.45 3.57 1.29
N LEU A 629 -25.54 3.02 0.49
CA LEU A 629 -25.87 2.07 -0.57
C LEU A 629 -26.45 0.78 0.00
N SER A 630 -25.86 0.28 1.09
CA SER A 630 -26.34 -0.87 1.85
C SER A 630 -27.81 -0.70 2.26
N LEU A 631 -28.07 0.38 2.97
CA LEU A 631 -29.41 0.68 3.45
C LEU A 631 -30.41 0.76 2.29
N LEU A 632 -30.03 1.43 1.20
CA LEU A 632 -30.87 1.58 0.03
C LEU A 632 -31.24 0.24 -0.60
N ILE A 633 -30.21 -0.60 -0.90
CA ILE A 633 -30.44 -1.91 -1.51
C ILE A 633 -31.27 -2.80 -0.60
N MET A 634 -30.94 -2.86 0.69
CA MET A 634 -31.65 -3.70 1.64
C MET A 634 -33.09 -3.23 1.88
N ILE A 635 -33.36 -1.90 1.95
CA ILE A 635 -34.72 -1.37 2.07
C ILE A 635 -35.53 -1.79 0.84
N MET A 636 -34.93 -1.74 -0.33
CA MET A 636 -35.57 -2.18 -1.58
C MET A 636 -35.94 -3.65 -1.56
N VAL A 637 -35.03 -4.51 -1.08
CA VAL A 637 -35.21 -5.97 -1.06
C VAL A 637 -36.18 -6.41 0.05
N PHE A 638 -35.98 -5.94 1.29
CA PHE A 638 -36.74 -6.43 2.44
C PHE A 638 -38.02 -5.64 2.72
N ARG A 639 -38.21 -4.49 2.07
CA ARG A 639 -39.34 -3.59 2.33
C ARG A 639 -39.53 -3.32 3.82
N SER A 640 -38.44 -3.04 4.51
CA SER A 640 -38.37 -2.76 5.93
C SER A 640 -37.28 -1.73 6.17
N LEU A 641 -37.38 -0.95 7.24
CA LEU A 641 -36.35 0.00 7.69
C LEU A 641 -35.46 -0.62 8.78
N LEU A 642 -36.05 -1.42 9.67
CA LEU A 642 -35.34 -1.94 10.83
C LEU A 642 -34.43 -3.13 10.48
N VAL A 643 -34.82 -4.00 9.55
CA VAL A 643 -33.99 -5.12 9.11
C VAL A 643 -32.66 -4.63 8.50
N PRO A 644 -32.65 -3.68 7.54
CA PRO A 644 -31.43 -3.06 7.04
C PRO A 644 -30.58 -2.37 8.11
N LEU A 645 -31.19 -1.64 9.02
CA LEU A 645 -30.49 -0.95 10.08
C LEU A 645 -29.75 -1.93 11.01
N VAL A 646 -30.43 -2.99 11.45
CA VAL A 646 -29.84 -4.04 12.28
C VAL A 646 -28.72 -4.76 11.54
N ALA A 647 -28.90 -5.06 10.26
CA ALA A 647 -27.90 -5.72 9.44
C ALA A 647 -26.65 -4.85 9.24
N THR A 648 -26.84 -3.55 8.95
CA THR A 648 -25.73 -2.60 8.77
C THR A 648 -24.98 -2.35 10.08
N ALA A 649 -25.69 -2.21 11.21
CA ALA A 649 -25.07 -2.09 12.53
C ALA A 649 -24.25 -3.37 12.87
N GLY A 650 -24.78 -4.55 12.55
CA GLY A 650 -24.08 -5.81 12.70
C GLY A 650 -22.81 -5.86 11.83
N PHE A 651 -22.89 -5.43 10.58
CA PHE A 651 -21.73 -5.34 9.69
C PHE A 651 -20.63 -4.41 10.24
N VAL A 652 -21.00 -3.22 10.70
CA VAL A 652 -20.03 -2.27 11.30
C VAL A 652 -19.36 -2.88 12.52
N LEU A 653 -20.12 -3.61 13.35
CA LEU A 653 -19.57 -4.29 14.54
C LEU A 653 -18.61 -5.44 14.16
N SER A 654 -18.96 -6.25 13.15
CA SER A 654 -18.07 -7.31 12.66
C SER A 654 -16.80 -6.75 12.03
N LEU A 655 -16.91 -5.65 11.29
CA LEU A 655 -15.78 -4.93 10.69
C LEU A 655 -14.84 -4.38 11.77
N ALA A 656 -15.39 -3.74 12.81
CA ALA A 656 -14.61 -3.24 13.94
C ALA A 656 -13.89 -4.39 14.67
N ALA A 657 -14.56 -5.51 14.90
CA ALA A 657 -13.94 -6.71 15.48
C ALA A 657 -12.84 -7.29 14.58
N THR A 658 -13.04 -7.26 13.26
CA THR A 658 -12.02 -7.69 12.29
C THR A 658 -10.76 -6.83 12.36
N TYR A 659 -10.94 -5.50 12.43
CA TYR A 659 -9.80 -4.58 12.59
C TYR A 659 -9.10 -4.78 13.93
N GLY A 660 -9.86 -5.02 15.02
CA GLY A 660 -9.28 -5.34 16.31
C GLY A 660 -8.47 -6.63 16.30
N ALA A 661 -8.94 -7.66 15.61
CA ALA A 661 -8.20 -8.90 15.43
C ALA A 661 -6.93 -8.70 14.59
N LEU A 662 -6.98 -7.85 13.55
CA LEU A 662 -5.79 -7.48 12.76
C LEU A 662 -4.75 -6.76 13.64
N VAL A 663 -5.16 -5.79 14.43
CA VAL A 663 -4.26 -5.09 15.37
C VAL A 663 -3.65 -6.07 16.36
N ALA A 664 -4.46 -6.94 16.97
CA ALA A 664 -3.99 -7.91 17.94
C ALA A 664 -2.94 -8.87 17.37
N VAL A 665 -3.12 -9.32 16.11
CA VAL A 665 -2.21 -10.29 15.49
C VAL A 665 -1.02 -9.62 14.82
N PHE A 666 -1.25 -8.62 13.96
CA PHE A 666 -0.19 -8.03 13.14
C PHE A 666 0.58 -6.92 13.88
N GLN A 667 -0.07 -6.13 14.73
CA GLN A 667 0.58 -5.03 15.42
C GLN A 667 1.07 -5.42 16.83
N TRP A 668 0.27 -6.22 17.59
CA TRP A 668 0.65 -6.67 18.93
C TRP A 668 1.34 -8.03 18.96
N GLY A 669 1.32 -8.77 17.83
CA GLY A 669 1.99 -10.07 17.70
C GLY A 669 1.26 -11.24 18.39
N TRP A 670 -0.03 -11.12 18.76
CA TRP A 670 -0.76 -12.22 19.38
C TRP A 670 -0.95 -13.38 18.42
N GLY A 671 -0.30 -14.52 18.72
CA GLY A 671 -0.35 -15.69 17.86
C GLY A 671 0.43 -15.54 16.53
N SER A 672 1.26 -14.54 16.40
CA SER A 672 2.07 -14.26 15.20
C SER A 672 2.91 -15.47 14.76
N ALA A 673 3.47 -16.23 15.71
CA ALA A 673 4.23 -17.45 15.45
C ALA A 673 3.43 -18.54 14.72
N ILE A 674 2.09 -18.61 14.90
CA ILE A 674 1.22 -19.61 14.24
C ILE A 674 1.14 -19.32 12.75
N ILE A 675 1.16 -18.04 12.36
CA ILE A 675 1.05 -17.59 10.97
C ILE A 675 2.41 -17.28 10.36
N GLY A 676 3.52 -17.59 11.06
CA GLY A 676 4.88 -17.30 10.58
C GLY A 676 5.19 -15.81 10.46
N LEU A 677 4.57 -14.95 11.29
CA LEU A 677 4.90 -13.53 11.39
C LEU A 677 5.89 -13.35 12.55
N GLU A 678 7.13 -13.06 12.24
CA GLU A 678 8.20 -12.98 13.24
C GLU A 678 8.29 -11.59 13.87
N THR A 679 8.09 -10.55 13.08
CA THR A 679 8.11 -9.16 13.54
C THR A 679 6.74 -8.52 13.37
N PRO A 680 6.08 -8.12 14.47
CA PRO A 680 4.87 -7.31 14.42
C PRO A 680 5.16 -5.94 13.82
N GLY A 681 4.23 -5.46 12.98
CA GLY A 681 4.33 -4.16 12.30
C GLY A 681 2.98 -3.44 12.21
N PRO A 682 2.93 -2.26 11.60
CA PRO A 682 1.68 -1.53 11.41
C PRO A 682 0.70 -2.32 10.52
N VAL A 683 -0.59 -2.07 10.68
CA VAL A 683 -1.61 -2.59 9.79
C VAL A 683 -1.47 -1.91 8.43
N LEU A 684 -1.52 -2.68 7.36
CA LEU A 684 -1.42 -2.17 5.98
C LEU A 684 -2.41 -1.03 5.74
N ASN A 685 -1.94 0.13 5.30
CA ASN A 685 -2.71 1.38 5.28
C ASN A 685 -3.97 1.36 4.39
N PHE A 686 -3.97 0.64 3.28
CA PHE A 686 -5.14 0.48 2.40
C PHE A 686 -6.04 -0.72 2.77
N LEU A 687 -5.59 -1.60 3.68
CA LEU A 687 -6.33 -2.78 4.09
C LEU A 687 -7.72 -2.47 4.67
N PRO A 688 -7.88 -1.45 5.55
CA PRO A 688 -9.20 -1.10 6.05
C PRO A 688 -10.20 -0.80 4.94
N ILE A 689 -9.80 -0.06 3.92
CA ILE A 689 -10.65 0.31 2.79
C ILE A 689 -11.04 -0.92 1.96
N ILE A 690 -10.07 -1.78 1.65
CA ILE A 690 -10.31 -3.02 0.91
C ILE A 690 -11.29 -3.91 1.67
N LEU A 691 -11.06 -4.12 2.97
CA LEU A 691 -11.91 -4.97 3.79
C LEU A 691 -13.36 -4.45 3.88
N VAL A 692 -13.56 -3.12 3.94
CA VAL A 692 -14.91 -2.55 3.88
C VAL A 692 -15.63 -3.00 2.61
N GLY A 693 -15.02 -2.82 1.44
CA GLY A 693 -15.64 -3.14 0.16
C GLY A 693 -15.92 -4.63 -0.02
N PHE A 694 -14.94 -5.46 0.29
CA PHE A 694 -15.01 -6.91 0.10
C PHE A 694 -15.94 -7.56 1.12
N LEU A 695 -15.74 -7.30 2.41
CA LEU A 695 -16.59 -7.87 3.46
C LEU A 695 -18.03 -7.39 3.33
N PHE A 696 -18.24 -6.12 2.96
CA PHE A 696 -19.58 -5.62 2.72
C PHE A 696 -20.29 -6.40 1.61
N GLY A 697 -19.63 -6.57 0.46
CA GLY A 697 -20.18 -7.35 -0.64
C GLY A 697 -20.56 -8.76 -0.22
N LEU A 698 -19.61 -9.49 0.37
CA LEU A 698 -19.79 -10.87 0.82
C LEU A 698 -20.82 -10.99 1.97
N ALA A 699 -20.86 -10.01 2.85
CA ALA A 699 -21.80 -9.99 3.95
C ALA A 699 -23.25 -9.86 3.47
N MET A 700 -23.50 -9.09 2.41
CA MET A 700 -24.85 -8.88 1.89
C MET A 700 -25.50 -10.14 1.35
N ASP A 701 -24.74 -11.02 0.75
CA ASP A 701 -25.23 -12.26 0.13
C ASP A 701 -25.92 -13.17 1.14
N TYR A 702 -25.26 -13.43 2.27
CA TYR A 702 -25.84 -14.27 3.33
C TYR A 702 -27.03 -13.61 4.02
N GLN A 703 -26.99 -12.29 4.17
CA GLN A 703 -28.09 -11.52 4.70
C GLN A 703 -29.33 -11.70 3.84
N LEU A 704 -29.15 -11.61 2.53
CA LEU A 704 -30.22 -11.79 1.57
C LEU A 704 -30.89 -13.15 1.76
N PHE A 705 -30.10 -14.22 1.83
CA PHE A 705 -30.61 -15.60 1.96
C PHE A 705 -31.36 -15.86 3.27
N LEU A 706 -30.80 -15.40 4.41
CA LEU A 706 -31.43 -15.64 5.70
C LEU A 706 -32.71 -14.81 5.89
N ALA A 707 -32.65 -13.53 5.55
CA ALA A 707 -33.77 -12.64 5.78
C ALA A 707 -34.92 -12.83 4.77
N SER A 708 -34.63 -13.28 3.54
CA SER A 708 -35.67 -13.63 2.57
C SER A 708 -36.44 -14.85 3.01
N GLY A 709 -35.77 -15.92 3.49
CA GLY A 709 -36.47 -17.10 4.05
C GLY A 709 -37.29 -16.75 5.30
N MET A 710 -36.84 -15.78 6.14
CA MET A 710 -37.64 -15.27 7.25
C MET A 710 -38.90 -14.54 6.74
N ARG A 711 -38.74 -13.70 5.71
CA ARG A 711 -39.84 -12.99 5.10
C ARG A 711 -40.86 -13.91 4.42
N GLU A 712 -40.38 -14.92 3.70
CA GLU A 712 -41.23 -15.92 3.08
C GLU A 712 -42.11 -16.63 4.12
N ALA A 713 -41.54 -17.08 5.24
CA ALA A 713 -42.27 -17.69 6.34
C ALA A 713 -43.36 -16.74 6.93
N LEU A 714 -43.04 -15.42 6.99
CA LEU A 714 -43.98 -14.40 7.44
C LEU A 714 -45.19 -14.24 6.47
N VAL A 715 -44.90 -14.18 5.15
CA VAL A 715 -45.94 -14.05 4.10
C VAL A 715 -46.86 -15.29 4.07
N HIS A 716 -46.34 -16.45 4.44
CA HIS A 716 -47.11 -17.68 4.57
C HIS A 716 -47.85 -17.84 5.92
N GLY A 717 -47.95 -16.76 6.70
CA GLY A 717 -48.79 -16.65 7.88
C GLY A 717 -48.14 -17.06 9.21
N ALA A 718 -46.81 -17.31 9.22
CA ALA A 718 -46.10 -17.50 10.49
C ALA A 718 -46.01 -16.21 11.29
N SER A 719 -46.12 -16.27 12.63
CA SER A 719 -45.85 -15.09 13.47
C SER A 719 -44.41 -14.61 13.26
N ALA A 720 -44.12 -13.32 13.39
CA ALA A 720 -42.82 -12.72 13.15
C ALA A 720 -41.69 -13.45 13.91
N ARG A 721 -41.93 -13.87 15.14
CA ARG A 721 -40.95 -14.61 15.97
C ARG A 721 -40.70 -16.04 15.47
N VAL A 722 -41.71 -16.73 15.01
CA VAL A 722 -41.59 -18.10 14.43
C VAL A 722 -40.94 -18.01 13.05
N ALA A 723 -41.29 -16.99 12.24
CA ALA A 723 -40.72 -16.74 10.93
C ALA A 723 -39.17 -16.56 10.99
N VAL A 724 -38.66 -15.83 11.97
CA VAL A 724 -37.21 -15.69 12.21
C VAL A 724 -36.54 -17.05 12.46
N MET A 725 -37.13 -17.91 13.33
CA MET A 725 -36.56 -19.23 13.65
C MET A 725 -36.68 -20.21 12.49
N ARG A 726 -37.78 -20.11 11.69
CA ARG A 726 -37.99 -20.95 10.52
C ARG A 726 -36.98 -20.61 9.41
N GLY A 727 -36.79 -19.34 9.10
CA GLY A 727 -35.81 -18.88 8.13
C GLY A 727 -34.37 -19.25 8.54
N LEU A 728 -34.02 -19.05 9.84
CA LEU A 728 -32.73 -19.46 10.36
C LEU A 728 -32.49 -20.96 10.22
N ARG A 729 -33.48 -21.79 10.59
CA ARG A 729 -33.37 -23.28 10.50
C ARG A 729 -33.20 -23.74 9.06
N ALA A 730 -33.89 -23.11 8.11
CA ALA A 730 -33.80 -23.44 6.68
C ALA A 730 -32.46 -23.06 6.07
N GLY A 731 -31.89 -21.88 6.43
CA GLY A 731 -30.67 -21.32 5.83
C GLY A 731 -29.36 -21.73 6.52
N ARG A 732 -29.37 -22.01 7.84
CA ARG A 732 -28.15 -22.17 8.64
C ARG A 732 -27.10 -23.14 8.09
N ALA A 733 -27.53 -24.29 7.59
CA ALA A 733 -26.62 -25.33 7.14
C ALA A 733 -25.84 -24.90 5.88
N VAL A 734 -26.52 -24.21 4.96
CA VAL A 734 -25.93 -23.74 3.70
C VAL A 734 -25.02 -22.55 3.97
N VAL A 735 -25.49 -21.58 4.75
CA VAL A 735 -24.70 -20.40 5.12
C VAL A 735 -23.46 -20.78 5.94
N SER A 736 -23.58 -21.74 6.90
CA SER A 736 -22.41 -22.24 7.64
C SER A 736 -21.38 -22.90 6.73
N ALA A 737 -21.84 -23.72 5.79
CA ALA A 737 -20.94 -24.41 4.85
C ALA A 737 -20.22 -23.41 3.95
N ALA A 738 -20.95 -22.47 3.38
CA ALA A 738 -20.45 -21.42 2.51
C ALA A 738 -19.45 -20.51 3.24
N ALA A 739 -19.81 -20.02 4.43
CA ALA A 739 -18.92 -19.20 5.26
C ALA A 739 -17.63 -19.95 5.65
N LEU A 740 -17.73 -21.24 6.00
CA LEU A 740 -16.55 -22.04 6.34
C LEU A 740 -15.65 -22.25 5.11
N ILE A 741 -16.20 -22.53 3.94
CA ILE A 741 -15.44 -22.68 2.70
C ILE A 741 -14.69 -21.37 2.39
N MET A 742 -15.39 -20.24 2.42
CA MET A 742 -14.75 -18.94 2.14
C MET A 742 -13.71 -18.60 3.19
N ALA A 743 -13.99 -18.80 4.47
CA ALA A 743 -13.01 -18.56 5.54
C ALA A 743 -11.75 -19.44 5.39
N LEU A 744 -11.89 -20.68 4.93
CA LEU A 744 -10.76 -21.58 4.66
C LEU A 744 -9.99 -21.17 3.39
N VAL A 745 -10.70 -20.76 2.33
CA VAL A 745 -10.07 -20.26 1.10
C VAL A 745 -9.28 -18.99 1.40
N PHE A 746 -9.85 -18.00 2.06
CA PHE A 746 -9.11 -16.79 2.44
C PHE A 746 -8.04 -17.07 3.51
N GLY A 747 -8.35 -17.98 4.46
CA GLY A 747 -7.43 -18.40 5.51
C GLY A 747 -6.18 -19.11 4.99
N SER A 748 -6.22 -19.75 3.82
CA SER A 748 -5.04 -20.35 3.21
C SER A 748 -3.99 -19.29 2.81
N PHE A 749 -4.42 -18.09 2.45
CA PHE A 749 -3.53 -16.98 2.12
C PHE A 749 -2.82 -16.36 3.34
N VAL A 750 -3.24 -16.72 4.56
CA VAL A 750 -2.54 -16.32 5.80
C VAL A 750 -1.12 -16.90 5.85
N PHE A 751 -0.88 -17.98 5.12
CA PHE A 751 0.44 -18.62 5.01
C PHE A 751 1.22 -18.20 3.75
N ALA A 752 0.77 -17.17 3.04
CA ALA A 752 1.50 -16.61 1.90
C ALA A 752 2.80 -15.95 2.36
N GLU A 753 3.81 -15.94 1.49
CA GLU A 753 5.11 -15.30 1.77
C GLU A 753 4.98 -13.78 1.92
N SER A 754 4.14 -13.14 1.10
CA SER A 754 3.91 -11.70 1.15
C SER A 754 3.08 -11.29 2.36
N GLY A 755 3.60 -10.39 3.20
CA GLY A 755 2.89 -9.79 4.34
C GLY A 755 1.58 -9.09 3.96
N ILE A 756 1.54 -8.48 2.77
CA ILE A 756 0.33 -7.84 2.21
C ILE A 756 -0.78 -8.88 1.99
N ILE A 757 -0.48 -9.97 1.28
CA ILE A 757 -1.46 -11.02 0.98
C ILE A 757 -1.90 -11.72 2.26
N ARG A 758 -0.99 -11.97 3.18
CA ARG A 758 -1.23 -12.57 4.50
C ARG A 758 -2.24 -11.76 5.31
N SER A 759 -2.06 -10.45 5.39
CA SER A 759 -2.94 -9.55 6.15
C SER A 759 -4.34 -9.44 5.53
N ILE A 760 -4.45 -9.41 4.19
CA ILE A 760 -5.72 -9.41 3.46
C ILE A 760 -6.45 -10.74 3.69
N GLY A 761 -5.77 -11.89 3.52
CA GLY A 761 -6.33 -13.21 3.73
C GLY A 761 -6.87 -13.41 5.15
N PHE A 762 -6.10 -12.99 6.15
CA PHE A 762 -6.52 -13.02 7.56
C PHE A 762 -7.76 -12.15 7.81
N GLY A 763 -7.72 -10.90 7.36
CA GLY A 763 -8.83 -9.96 7.54
C GLY A 763 -10.14 -10.45 6.92
N LEU A 764 -10.07 -11.00 5.70
CA LEU A 764 -11.24 -11.57 5.01
C LEU A 764 -11.74 -12.84 5.72
N ALA A 765 -10.85 -13.76 6.10
CA ALA A 765 -11.22 -15.01 6.77
C ALA A 765 -11.92 -14.74 8.12
N VAL A 766 -11.31 -13.94 8.97
CA VAL A 766 -11.83 -13.60 10.29
C VAL A 766 -13.11 -12.76 10.19
N GLY A 767 -13.15 -11.80 9.25
CA GLY A 767 -14.31 -10.96 9.01
C GLY A 767 -15.55 -11.78 8.60
N ILE A 768 -15.37 -12.76 7.71
CA ILE A 768 -16.46 -13.67 7.31
C ILE A 768 -16.92 -14.53 8.48
N LEU A 769 -15.99 -15.04 9.30
CA LEU A 769 -16.36 -15.83 10.48
C LEU A 769 -17.18 -14.99 11.48
N PHE A 770 -16.77 -13.77 11.78
CA PHE A 770 -17.53 -12.88 12.67
C PHE A 770 -18.89 -12.51 12.07
N ASP A 771 -18.95 -12.17 10.79
CA ASP A 771 -20.21 -11.82 10.15
C ASP A 771 -21.16 -13.00 10.09
N ALA A 772 -20.74 -14.13 9.56
CA ALA A 772 -21.62 -15.29 9.36
C ALA A 772 -22.07 -15.90 10.69
N PHE A 773 -21.17 -16.14 11.63
CA PHE A 773 -21.51 -16.88 12.85
C PHE A 773 -21.97 -15.97 13.98
N ALA A 774 -21.25 -14.89 14.31
CA ALA A 774 -21.60 -14.02 15.40
C ALA A 774 -22.78 -13.08 15.05
N ILE A 775 -22.72 -12.42 13.90
CA ILE A 775 -23.77 -11.46 13.52
C ILE A 775 -25.00 -12.20 12.99
N ARG A 776 -24.89 -13.02 11.96
CA ARG A 776 -26.05 -13.55 11.22
C ARG A 776 -26.73 -14.72 11.88
N MET A 777 -25.98 -15.58 12.54
CA MET A 777 -26.58 -16.76 13.20
C MET A 777 -26.98 -16.50 14.65
N LEU A 778 -26.36 -15.51 15.32
CA LEU A 778 -26.65 -15.26 16.73
C LEU A 778 -27.28 -13.90 16.94
N LEU A 779 -26.59 -12.79 16.62
CA LEU A 779 -27.03 -11.44 16.97
C LEU A 779 -28.30 -11.02 16.23
N MET A 780 -28.29 -11.18 14.93
CA MET A 780 -29.38 -10.71 14.08
C MET A 780 -30.71 -11.43 14.35
N PRO A 781 -30.79 -12.79 14.39
CA PRO A 781 -32.02 -13.47 14.73
C PRO A 781 -32.53 -13.10 16.11
N ALA A 782 -31.64 -12.90 17.10
CA ALA A 782 -32.03 -12.47 18.43
C ALA A 782 -32.62 -11.04 18.44
N LEU A 783 -32.01 -10.10 17.72
CA LEU A 783 -32.53 -8.75 17.57
C LEU A 783 -33.88 -8.71 16.82
N LEU A 784 -34.00 -9.44 15.70
CA LEU A 784 -35.25 -9.53 14.94
C LEU A 784 -36.36 -10.19 15.75
N HIS A 785 -36.01 -11.20 16.57
CA HIS A 785 -36.98 -11.80 17.50
C HIS A 785 -37.49 -10.81 18.55
N LEU A 786 -36.59 -9.97 19.12
CA LEU A 786 -36.98 -8.94 20.08
C LEU A 786 -37.83 -7.83 19.45
N LEU A 787 -37.52 -7.41 18.24
CA LEU A 787 -38.25 -6.41 17.46
C LEU A 787 -39.63 -6.92 17.00
N GLY A 788 -39.78 -8.24 16.80
CA GLY A 788 -41.04 -8.85 16.42
C GLY A 788 -41.63 -8.27 15.13
N GLU A 789 -42.94 -7.94 15.15
CA GLU A 789 -43.63 -7.44 13.96
C GLU A 789 -43.13 -6.06 13.49
N SER A 790 -42.54 -5.23 14.38
CA SER A 790 -42.02 -3.92 14.02
C SER A 790 -40.81 -4.03 13.07
N ALA A 791 -40.08 -5.15 13.13
CA ALA A 791 -38.97 -5.40 12.22
C ALA A 791 -39.37 -5.40 10.74
N TRP A 792 -40.60 -5.77 10.43
CA TRP A 792 -41.09 -5.99 9.06
C TRP A 792 -42.01 -4.87 8.53
N LYS A 793 -42.12 -3.74 9.24
CA LYS A 793 -42.97 -2.62 8.85
C LYS A 793 -42.23 -1.61 7.98
N LEU A 794 -42.85 -1.24 6.86
CA LEU A 794 -42.38 -0.14 6.01
C LEU A 794 -43.45 1.00 6.05
N PRO A 795 -43.07 2.27 6.21
CA PRO A 795 -44.01 3.39 6.10
C PRO A 795 -44.73 3.38 4.74
N ALA A 796 -46.06 3.59 4.76
CA ALA A 796 -46.90 3.50 3.57
C ALA A 796 -46.49 4.42 2.40
N ARG A 797 -45.81 5.54 2.69
CA ARG A 797 -45.27 6.43 1.65
C ARG A 797 -44.09 5.80 0.90
N LEU A 798 -43.18 5.15 1.61
CA LEU A 798 -42.02 4.45 1.03
C LEU A 798 -42.46 3.17 0.30
N ASP A 799 -43.48 2.47 0.84
CA ASP A 799 -43.97 1.24 0.26
C ASP A 799 -44.56 1.43 -1.16
N ARG A 800 -45.08 2.63 -1.46
CA ARG A 800 -45.55 3.00 -2.83
C ARG A 800 -44.44 3.33 -3.81
N LEU A 801 -43.32 3.80 -3.32
CA LEU A 801 -42.17 4.23 -4.16
C LEU A 801 -41.27 3.06 -4.54
N ILE A 802 -41.21 2.00 -3.73
CA ILE A 802 -40.26 0.90 -3.88
C ILE A 802 -40.85 -0.20 -4.77
N PRO A 803 -40.23 -0.58 -5.88
CA PRO A 803 -40.67 -1.69 -6.73
C PRO A 803 -40.69 -3.01 -5.96
N ASN A 804 -41.62 -3.91 -6.32
CA ASN A 804 -41.69 -5.23 -5.74
C ASN A 804 -40.68 -6.16 -6.45
N VAL A 805 -39.60 -6.47 -5.79
CA VAL A 805 -38.51 -7.30 -6.33
C VAL A 805 -38.64 -8.72 -5.75
N ASP A 806 -38.93 -9.70 -6.60
CA ASP A 806 -38.96 -11.13 -6.23
C ASP A 806 -37.54 -11.69 -6.35
N VAL A 807 -36.80 -11.71 -5.26
CA VAL A 807 -35.39 -12.13 -5.21
C VAL A 807 -35.27 -13.67 -5.25
N GLU A 808 -36.19 -14.41 -4.66
CA GLU A 808 -36.17 -15.86 -4.57
C GLU A 808 -36.91 -16.59 -5.70
N GLY A 809 -37.64 -15.89 -6.57
CA GLY A 809 -38.44 -16.51 -7.61
C GLY A 809 -39.67 -17.26 -7.07
N ALA A 810 -40.17 -16.87 -5.90
CA ALA A 810 -41.33 -17.49 -5.26
C ALA A 810 -42.59 -17.48 -6.17
N ALA A 811 -42.72 -16.49 -7.04
CA ALA A 811 -43.77 -16.46 -8.06
C ALA A 811 -43.63 -17.58 -9.09
N LEU A 812 -42.43 -18.04 -9.41
CA LEU A 812 -42.16 -19.14 -10.30
C LEU A 812 -42.57 -20.49 -9.67
N GLU A 813 -42.22 -20.74 -8.40
CA GLU A 813 -42.62 -21.96 -7.67
C GLU A 813 -44.13 -22.08 -7.54
N ARG A 814 -44.82 -21.02 -7.13
CA ARG A 814 -46.29 -21.02 -6.99
C ARG A 814 -47.02 -21.29 -8.30
N ARG A 815 -46.59 -20.69 -9.43
CA ARG A 815 -47.21 -20.96 -10.72
C ARG A 815 -47.09 -22.39 -11.18
N ARG A 816 -46.01 -23.08 -10.77
CA ARG A 816 -45.78 -24.46 -11.20
C ARG A 816 -46.42 -25.47 -10.29
N THR A 817 -46.49 -25.20 -8.98
CA THR A 817 -47.31 -26.04 -8.07
C THR A 817 -48.81 -26.02 -8.48
N ALA A 818 -49.31 -24.84 -8.83
CA ALA A 818 -50.69 -24.66 -9.31
C ALA A 818 -50.98 -25.31 -10.72
N VAL A 819 -49.93 -25.62 -11.50
CA VAL A 819 -50.07 -26.34 -12.78
C VAL A 819 -49.92 -27.86 -12.60
N ALA A 820 -49.33 -28.32 -11.49
CA ALA A 820 -49.16 -29.72 -11.15
C ALA A 820 -50.30 -30.29 -10.32
N GLU A 821 -51.14 -29.45 -9.67
CA GLU A 821 -52.42 -29.78 -9.14
C GLU A 821 -53.54 -29.65 -10.22
#